data_cd7a027b51c14693e7541e36ed6b97b6
#
_entry.id   cd7a027b51c14693e7541e36ed6b97b6
#
_cell.length_a   1.000
_cell.length_b   1.000
_cell.length_c   1.000
_cell.angle_alpha   90.00
_cell.angle_beta   90.00
_cell.angle_gamma   90.00
#
_symmetry.space_group_name_H-M   'P 1'
#
loop_
_entity.id
_entity.type
_entity.pdbx_description
1 polymer ?
#
loop_
_entity_poly.entity_id
_entity_poly.type
_entity_poly.pdbx_seq_one_letter_code
_entity_poly.pdbx_strand_id
1 'polypeptide(L)'
;VTYDPTSRTAIVTDARNNRISYVNMANPAAPVVIRDIAMAPYGAGVNSVAVRNGLVAVAMEDIVKSSPGRVVFFDMSGNFRSVVTVGALPDMLTFTPNGQRVIVCNEGEPEVNYTIDPEGSVSIINVTNPTAPTVQTVTFTSLNGRQDSLRAMGIRIYGPNATVAQDLEPEYAAISADGSTAYVTLQENNAIAVIDINNATLLRVMALGYKDHSRGLPRSTNFTWRNRPVLGTTPAGQTINLGGFSGLWFEGFGADTNKLRFITHPDRGPNAEPTVLRGQTRRPFALPNFQCEVVRFELDRVTGSFTILDRVKLTRADGVTPITGLPNLQAGAQGLAYTDELPIDLNGNDLNNDPFGADLEGISVDASGTWWMVDEYRPAIYNFTSTGRLIDRYIPAGTAASVNAAVGTYGNEALPAVYAQRRSNRGFEACAIEGDILYAFIQTSLDNPDSPTDATSKASPWCRILAFNTVTKQVVGEYLYPMFEKAGSCDKIGDAVSLGGGKFFVVERDDATGLAARKYVFEINLKGATNLLNAAALLPQGRTWETMTFAELAALGVRSVKKTKAVYLPGVGYGNVDKVEGIARINATTFAVINDNDFGVGGSILPSPPNGSITINTAADPILGLISFDIPSGLDASDRDNAAGTGANIKI
;
A
#
# COMPACT_ATOMS: atom_id res chain seq x y z
N VAL A 1 0.61 -4.69 -33.23
CA VAL A 1 0.12 -6.01 -33.70
C VAL A 1 -1.20 -6.36 -33.03
N THR A 2 -2.11 -6.95 -33.79
CA THR A 2 -3.39 -7.47 -33.30
C THR A 2 -3.59 -8.92 -33.80
N TYR A 3 -4.51 -9.68 -33.18
CA TYR A 3 -4.74 -11.08 -33.52
C TYR A 3 -6.24 -11.39 -33.57
N ASP A 4 -6.67 -12.01 -34.67
CA ASP A 4 -8.00 -12.57 -34.81
C ASP A 4 -7.97 -14.08 -34.53
N PRO A 5 -8.59 -14.53 -33.40
CA PRO A 5 -8.57 -15.95 -33.05
C PRO A 5 -9.42 -16.83 -33.99
N THR A 6 -10.41 -16.23 -34.68
CA THR A 6 -11.32 -16.98 -35.57
C THR A 6 -10.59 -17.43 -36.82
N SER A 7 -9.87 -16.53 -37.48
CA SER A 7 -9.07 -16.83 -38.67
C SER A 7 -7.64 -17.32 -38.34
N ARG A 8 -7.25 -17.22 -37.06
CA ARG A 8 -5.85 -17.44 -36.61
C ARG A 8 -4.84 -16.57 -37.36
N THR A 9 -5.23 -15.31 -37.60
CA THR A 9 -4.39 -14.36 -38.34
C THR A 9 -3.97 -13.22 -37.44
N ALA A 10 -2.67 -12.94 -37.38
CA ALA A 10 -2.15 -11.70 -36.82
C ALA A 10 -2.07 -10.64 -37.91
N ILE A 11 -2.40 -9.41 -37.58
CA ILE A 11 -2.16 -8.24 -38.42
C ILE A 11 -1.09 -7.39 -37.75
N VAL A 12 -0.02 -7.10 -38.49
CA VAL A 12 1.19 -6.42 -37.97
C VAL A 12 1.40 -5.12 -38.76
N THR A 13 1.65 -4.02 -38.06
CA THR A 13 2.12 -2.78 -38.66
C THR A 13 3.63 -2.86 -38.94
N ASP A 14 4.05 -2.42 -40.11
CA ASP A 14 5.44 -2.20 -40.49
C ASP A 14 5.60 -0.72 -40.86
N ALA A 15 5.86 0.09 -39.83
CA ALA A 15 5.97 1.54 -39.99
C ALA A 15 7.09 1.95 -40.94
N ARG A 16 8.21 1.21 -40.93
CA ARG A 16 9.37 1.51 -41.80
C ARG A 16 9.02 1.43 -43.27
N ASN A 17 8.17 0.47 -43.66
CA ASN A 17 7.77 0.25 -45.03
C ASN A 17 6.37 0.77 -45.34
N ASN A 18 5.75 1.45 -44.39
CA ASN A 18 4.38 1.99 -44.42
C ASN A 18 3.38 0.97 -44.98
N ARG A 19 3.27 -0.19 -44.30
CA ARG A 19 2.37 -1.28 -44.71
C ARG A 19 1.80 -2.01 -43.50
N ILE A 20 0.74 -2.77 -43.71
CA ILE A 20 0.28 -3.80 -42.79
C ILE A 20 0.45 -5.20 -43.41
N SER A 21 0.80 -6.17 -42.58
CA SER A 21 1.00 -7.57 -43.01
C SER A 21 -0.01 -8.48 -42.31
N TYR A 22 -0.70 -9.33 -43.05
CA TYR A 22 -1.53 -10.40 -42.53
C TYR A 22 -0.65 -11.66 -42.43
N VAL A 23 -0.56 -12.22 -41.24
CA VAL A 23 0.31 -13.35 -40.92
C VAL A 23 -0.56 -14.51 -40.41
N ASN A 24 -0.53 -15.61 -41.12
CA ASN A 24 -1.18 -16.85 -40.68
C ASN A 24 -0.42 -17.44 -39.48
N MET A 25 -1.11 -17.58 -38.37
CA MET A 25 -0.61 -18.10 -37.09
C MET A 25 -1.21 -19.48 -36.76
N ALA A 26 -1.79 -20.21 -37.72
CA ALA A 26 -2.33 -21.54 -37.51
C ALA A 26 -1.26 -22.51 -36.94
N ASN A 27 0.01 -22.34 -37.35
CA ASN A 27 1.16 -22.92 -36.68
C ASN A 27 2.03 -21.79 -36.10
N PRO A 28 1.96 -21.51 -34.80
CA PRO A 28 2.73 -20.43 -34.17
C PRO A 28 4.26 -20.60 -34.24
N ALA A 29 4.74 -21.84 -34.41
CA ALA A 29 6.17 -22.14 -34.58
C ALA A 29 6.70 -21.84 -36.01
N ALA A 30 5.79 -21.65 -36.98
CA ALA A 30 6.11 -21.36 -38.37
C ALA A 30 5.08 -20.37 -38.95
N PRO A 31 5.08 -19.09 -38.52
CA PRO A 31 4.17 -18.08 -39.03
C PRO A 31 4.45 -17.78 -40.50
N VAL A 32 3.40 -17.53 -41.29
CA VAL A 32 3.52 -17.25 -42.73
C VAL A 32 2.81 -15.94 -43.06
N VAL A 33 3.52 -14.99 -43.68
CA VAL A 33 2.92 -13.79 -44.27
C VAL A 33 2.07 -14.21 -45.45
N ILE A 34 0.76 -13.95 -45.39
CA ILE A 34 -0.21 -14.31 -46.43
C ILE A 34 -0.59 -13.13 -47.31
N ARG A 35 -0.39 -11.91 -46.79
CA ARG A 35 -0.69 -10.69 -47.53
C ARG A 35 0.02 -9.49 -46.92
N ASP A 36 0.52 -8.59 -47.76
CA ASP A 36 0.96 -7.24 -47.45
C ASP A 36 0.03 -6.21 -48.14
N ILE A 37 -0.29 -5.14 -47.42
CA ILE A 37 -1.07 -4.01 -47.95
C ILE A 37 -0.23 -2.74 -47.75
N ALA A 38 0.12 -2.08 -48.85
CA ALA A 38 0.79 -0.78 -48.80
C ALA A 38 -0.18 0.30 -48.30
N MET A 39 0.22 1.06 -47.31
CA MET A 39 -0.61 2.08 -46.66
C MET A 39 -0.34 3.49 -47.18
N ALA A 40 0.69 3.68 -48.02
CA ALA A 40 1.04 4.98 -48.65
C ALA A 40 -0.12 5.71 -49.35
N PRO A 41 -1.15 5.04 -49.95
CA PRO A 41 -2.32 5.75 -50.50
C PRO A 41 -3.19 6.45 -49.44
N TYR A 42 -2.99 6.11 -48.15
CA TYR A 42 -3.85 6.61 -47.06
C TYR A 42 -3.15 7.56 -46.08
N GLY A 43 -1.80 7.59 -46.06
CA GLY A 43 -1.02 8.46 -45.18
C GLY A 43 0.46 8.15 -45.22
N ALA A 44 1.25 8.92 -44.44
CA ALA A 44 2.72 8.81 -44.44
C ALA A 44 3.24 7.72 -43.52
N GLY A 45 2.52 7.40 -42.42
CA GLY A 45 2.92 6.41 -41.43
C GLY A 45 1.75 5.62 -40.90
N VAL A 46 1.96 4.31 -40.71
CA VAL A 46 1.04 3.40 -40.04
C VAL A 46 1.44 3.24 -38.58
N ASN A 47 0.60 3.71 -37.64
CA ASN A 47 0.92 3.73 -36.21
C ASN A 47 0.28 2.53 -35.49
N SER A 48 -1.00 2.27 -35.67
CA SER A 48 -1.72 1.25 -34.94
C SER A 48 -2.64 0.42 -35.80
N VAL A 49 -2.92 -0.82 -35.37
CA VAL A 49 -3.90 -1.72 -36.01
C VAL A 49 -4.66 -2.51 -34.95
N ALA A 50 -5.97 -2.61 -35.12
CA ALA A 50 -6.82 -3.47 -34.30
C ALA A 50 -7.78 -4.29 -35.18
N VAL A 51 -8.21 -5.46 -34.66
CA VAL A 51 -9.19 -6.31 -35.33
C VAL A 51 -10.30 -6.72 -34.36
N ARG A 52 -11.53 -6.68 -34.84
CA ARG A 52 -12.69 -7.19 -34.11
C ARG A 52 -13.80 -7.58 -35.06
N ASN A 53 -14.44 -8.72 -34.82
CA ASN A 53 -15.56 -9.22 -35.62
C ASN A 53 -15.27 -9.24 -37.14
N GLY A 54 -14.03 -9.55 -37.54
CA GLY A 54 -13.63 -9.59 -38.95
C GLY A 54 -13.37 -8.22 -39.60
N LEU A 55 -13.48 -7.13 -38.85
CA LEU A 55 -13.13 -5.78 -39.32
C LEU A 55 -11.76 -5.39 -38.77
N VAL A 56 -10.86 -4.94 -39.66
CA VAL A 56 -9.53 -4.44 -39.35
C VAL A 56 -9.57 -2.91 -39.45
N ALA A 57 -9.13 -2.22 -38.40
CA ALA A 57 -8.97 -0.78 -38.35
C ALA A 57 -7.48 -0.41 -38.27
N VAL A 58 -7.05 0.57 -39.04
CA VAL A 58 -5.64 0.99 -39.14
C VAL A 58 -5.54 2.49 -38.95
N ALA A 59 -4.76 2.94 -37.97
CA ALA A 59 -4.46 4.36 -37.73
C ALA A 59 -3.31 4.81 -38.63
N MET A 60 -3.52 5.94 -39.29
CA MET A 60 -2.60 6.52 -40.27
C MET A 60 -2.36 8.00 -39.98
N GLU A 61 -1.11 8.40 -39.80
CA GLU A 61 -0.76 9.81 -39.77
C GLU A 61 -0.79 10.42 -41.18
N ASP A 62 -1.06 11.72 -41.27
CA ASP A 62 -0.97 12.47 -42.55
C ASP A 62 0.50 12.71 -42.93
N ILE A 63 0.75 13.10 -44.18
CA ILE A 63 2.09 13.49 -44.66
C ILE A 63 2.65 14.67 -43.86
N VAL A 64 1.77 15.58 -43.44
CA VAL A 64 2.08 16.63 -42.48
C VAL A 64 1.59 16.17 -41.12
N LYS A 65 2.50 15.76 -40.24
CA LYS A 65 2.23 15.12 -38.96
C LYS A 65 1.20 15.91 -38.09
N SER A 66 1.28 17.23 -38.17
CA SER A 66 0.36 18.15 -37.48
C SER A 66 -1.04 18.30 -38.14
N SER A 67 -1.28 17.66 -39.29
CA SER A 67 -2.58 17.64 -39.96
C SER A 67 -3.45 16.45 -39.52
N PRO A 68 -4.78 16.53 -39.66
CA PRO A 68 -5.69 15.45 -39.34
C PRO A 68 -5.34 14.14 -40.05
N GLY A 69 -5.16 13.07 -39.28
CA GLY A 69 -4.91 11.73 -39.79
C GLY A 69 -6.16 10.98 -40.19
N ARG A 70 -6.03 9.69 -40.43
CA ARG A 70 -7.12 8.83 -40.92
C ARG A 70 -7.18 7.50 -40.20
N VAL A 71 -8.37 6.90 -40.17
CA VAL A 71 -8.55 5.48 -39.88
C VAL A 71 -9.08 4.79 -41.12
N VAL A 72 -8.37 3.75 -41.56
CA VAL A 72 -8.68 2.96 -42.74
C VAL A 72 -9.21 1.60 -42.31
N PHE A 73 -10.28 1.15 -42.93
CA PHE A 73 -10.93 -0.12 -42.62
C PHE A 73 -10.74 -1.13 -43.75
N PHE A 74 -10.39 -2.36 -43.36
CA PHE A 74 -10.29 -3.52 -44.24
C PHE A 74 -11.07 -4.71 -43.65
N ASP A 75 -11.39 -5.68 -44.51
CA ASP A 75 -11.82 -7.00 -44.02
C ASP A 75 -10.64 -7.94 -43.78
N MET A 76 -10.93 -9.14 -43.26
CA MET A 76 -9.90 -10.15 -43.02
C MET A 76 -9.27 -10.73 -44.31
N SER A 77 -9.87 -10.47 -45.46
CA SER A 77 -9.27 -10.77 -46.77
C SER A 77 -8.39 -9.63 -47.30
N GLY A 78 -8.29 -8.51 -46.54
CA GLY A 78 -7.53 -7.34 -46.93
C GLY A 78 -8.20 -6.45 -47.97
N ASN A 79 -9.53 -6.60 -48.19
CA ASN A 79 -10.26 -5.69 -49.08
C ASN A 79 -10.60 -4.40 -48.34
N PHE A 80 -10.38 -3.28 -48.99
CA PHE A 80 -10.76 -1.95 -48.50
C PHE A 80 -12.27 -1.85 -48.24
N ARG A 81 -12.67 -1.24 -47.14
CA ARG A 81 -14.06 -1.02 -46.72
C ARG A 81 -14.42 0.45 -46.71
N SER A 82 -13.65 1.25 -46.02
CA SER A 82 -13.84 2.68 -45.89
C SER A 82 -12.63 3.39 -45.30
N VAL A 83 -12.68 4.72 -45.29
CA VAL A 83 -11.71 5.59 -44.62
C VAL A 83 -12.46 6.77 -43.99
N VAL A 84 -12.02 7.18 -42.79
CA VAL A 84 -12.53 8.38 -42.11
C VAL A 84 -11.38 9.25 -41.63
N THR A 85 -11.60 10.56 -41.59
CA THR A 85 -10.67 11.52 -41.01
C THR A 85 -10.88 11.58 -39.52
N VAL A 86 -9.76 11.65 -38.75
CA VAL A 86 -9.71 11.78 -37.29
C VAL A 86 -8.80 12.96 -36.90
N GLY A 87 -8.43 13.12 -35.64
CA GLY A 87 -7.53 14.19 -35.21
C GLY A 87 -6.11 14.04 -35.76
N ALA A 88 -5.22 14.99 -35.42
CA ALA A 88 -3.83 14.96 -35.80
C ALA A 88 -3.09 13.83 -35.07
N LEU A 89 -2.16 13.16 -35.73
CA LEU A 89 -1.36 12.07 -35.23
C LEU A 89 -2.21 11.01 -34.47
N PRO A 90 -3.03 10.21 -35.17
CA PRO A 90 -3.71 9.07 -34.55
C PRO A 90 -2.70 7.98 -34.22
N ASP A 91 -2.28 7.91 -32.96
CA ASP A 91 -1.23 7.01 -32.52
C ASP A 91 -1.76 5.60 -32.20
N MET A 92 -2.83 5.51 -31.44
CA MET A 92 -3.40 4.22 -31.02
C MET A 92 -4.88 4.14 -31.33
N LEU A 93 -5.35 2.93 -31.70
CA LEU A 93 -6.77 2.63 -31.79
C LEU A 93 -7.15 1.26 -31.20
N THR A 94 -8.38 1.16 -30.70
CA THR A 94 -8.94 -0.10 -30.19
C THR A 94 -10.43 -0.17 -30.39
N PHE A 95 -10.99 -1.42 -30.49
CA PHE A 95 -12.44 -1.63 -30.56
C PHE A 95 -13.06 -1.69 -29.18
N THR A 96 -14.30 -1.24 -29.06
CA THR A 96 -15.15 -1.58 -27.93
C THR A 96 -15.39 -3.09 -27.84
N PRO A 97 -15.68 -3.66 -26.65
CA PRO A 97 -15.90 -5.10 -26.48
C PRO A 97 -16.93 -5.72 -27.42
N ASN A 98 -17.98 -4.97 -27.76
CA ASN A 98 -19.02 -5.39 -28.71
C ASN A 98 -18.61 -5.23 -30.19
N GLY A 99 -17.51 -4.56 -30.48
CA GLY A 99 -17.01 -4.30 -31.83
C GLY A 99 -17.79 -3.27 -32.63
N GLN A 100 -18.68 -2.48 -32.00
CA GLN A 100 -19.52 -1.50 -32.70
C GLN A 100 -18.87 -0.13 -32.83
N ARG A 101 -17.82 0.14 -32.03
CA ARG A 101 -17.09 1.42 -32.08
C ARG A 101 -15.59 1.17 -32.05
N VAL A 102 -14.83 2.12 -32.61
CA VAL A 102 -13.37 2.22 -32.50
C VAL A 102 -13.04 3.51 -31.76
N ILE A 103 -12.21 3.42 -30.75
CA ILE A 103 -11.67 4.55 -30.01
C ILE A 103 -10.27 4.82 -30.56
N VAL A 104 -9.99 6.08 -30.89
CA VAL A 104 -8.71 6.50 -31.47
C VAL A 104 -8.13 7.61 -30.61
N CYS A 105 -6.91 7.43 -30.13
CA CYS A 105 -6.12 8.45 -29.48
C CYS A 105 -5.41 9.27 -30.55
N ASN A 106 -5.74 10.55 -30.65
CA ASN A 106 -5.10 11.50 -31.56
C ASN A 106 -4.19 12.38 -30.69
N GLU A 107 -2.89 12.09 -30.73
CA GLU A 107 -1.90 12.68 -29.84
C GLU A 107 -1.83 14.20 -30.04
N GLY A 108 -1.78 14.68 -31.31
CA GLY A 108 -1.68 16.09 -31.59
C GLY A 108 -0.30 16.67 -31.24
N GLU A 109 0.77 15.87 -31.33
CA GLU A 109 2.11 16.29 -30.98
C GLU A 109 2.54 17.58 -31.71
N PRO A 110 3.14 18.54 -30.99
CA PRO A 110 3.61 19.78 -31.59
C PRO A 110 4.80 19.57 -32.52
N GLU A 111 5.00 20.47 -33.46
CA GLU A 111 6.26 20.54 -34.19
C GLU A 111 7.43 20.90 -33.26
N VAL A 112 8.65 20.49 -33.62
CA VAL A 112 9.85 20.67 -32.79
C VAL A 112 10.07 22.10 -32.30
N ASN A 113 9.61 23.09 -33.05
CA ASN A 113 9.72 24.51 -32.69
C ASN A 113 8.46 25.12 -32.08
N TYR A 114 7.40 24.29 -31.85
CA TYR A 114 6.08 24.72 -31.34
C TYR A 114 5.42 25.83 -32.18
N THR A 115 5.75 25.98 -33.48
CA THR A 115 5.07 26.95 -34.34
C THR A 115 3.71 26.45 -34.82
N ILE A 116 3.56 25.13 -34.91
CA ILE A 116 2.30 24.45 -35.15
C ILE A 116 2.15 23.42 -34.01
N ASP A 117 1.02 23.54 -33.30
CA ASP A 117 0.70 22.75 -32.12
C ASP A 117 -0.79 22.37 -32.20
N PRO A 118 -1.11 21.18 -32.75
CA PRO A 118 -2.50 20.73 -32.87
C PRO A 118 -3.08 20.39 -31.50
N GLU A 119 -4.40 20.43 -31.37
CA GLU A 119 -5.08 19.96 -30.17
C GLU A 119 -5.12 18.43 -30.14
N GLY A 120 -4.73 17.83 -28.99
CA GLY A 120 -5.00 16.44 -28.71
C GLY A 120 -6.50 16.16 -28.63
N SER A 121 -6.91 14.98 -29.04
CA SER A 121 -8.33 14.60 -29.05
C SER A 121 -8.54 13.08 -29.02
N VAL A 122 -9.77 12.64 -28.76
CA VAL A 122 -10.15 11.23 -28.87
C VAL A 122 -11.29 11.09 -29.86
N SER A 123 -11.09 10.32 -30.93
CA SER A 123 -12.15 10.05 -31.90
C SER A 123 -12.90 8.76 -31.55
N ILE A 124 -14.21 8.79 -31.57
CA ILE A 124 -15.10 7.66 -31.39
C ILE A 124 -15.79 7.38 -32.73
N ILE A 125 -15.40 6.27 -33.36
CA ILE A 125 -15.88 5.91 -34.69
C ILE A 125 -16.95 4.83 -34.53
N ASN A 126 -18.18 5.10 -34.94
CA ASN A 126 -19.23 4.10 -35.03
C ASN A 126 -19.06 3.29 -36.33
N VAL A 127 -18.84 1.98 -36.18
CA VAL A 127 -18.61 1.03 -37.27
C VAL A 127 -19.70 -0.02 -37.40
N THR A 128 -20.92 0.25 -36.91
CA THR A 128 -22.06 -0.63 -37.11
C THR A 128 -22.39 -0.79 -38.61
N ASN A 129 -22.07 0.22 -39.42
CA ASN A 129 -21.99 0.11 -40.86
C ASN A 129 -20.52 0.38 -41.30
N PRO A 130 -19.69 -0.66 -41.52
CA PRO A 130 -18.29 -0.46 -41.80
C PRO A 130 -17.96 0.11 -43.17
N THR A 131 -18.95 0.27 -44.06
CA THR A 131 -18.79 0.94 -45.37
C THR A 131 -19.15 2.45 -45.33
N ALA A 132 -19.77 2.90 -44.22
CA ALA A 132 -20.12 4.30 -43.99
C ALA A 132 -20.04 4.64 -42.48
N PRO A 133 -18.84 4.52 -41.88
CA PRO A 133 -18.65 4.83 -40.46
C PRO A 133 -18.83 6.33 -40.19
N THR A 134 -19.22 6.66 -38.97
CA THR A 134 -19.36 8.05 -38.50
C THR A 134 -18.43 8.33 -37.33
N VAL A 135 -17.91 9.56 -37.26
CA VAL A 135 -16.93 9.97 -36.26
C VAL A 135 -17.54 11.04 -35.35
N GLN A 136 -17.32 10.87 -34.03
CA GLN A 136 -17.51 11.90 -33.03
C GLN A 136 -16.15 12.16 -32.36
N THR A 137 -15.82 13.43 -32.12
CA THR A 137 -14.55 13.82 -31.52
C THR A 137 -14.77 14.40 -30.14
N VAL A 138 -14.07 13.86 -29.14
CA VAL A 138 -13.97 14.41 -27.79
C VAL A 138 -12.74 15.29 -27.73
N THR A 139 -12.92 16.57 -27.46
CA THR A 139 -11.84 17.56 -27.33
C THR A 139 -11.61 17.91 -25.87
N PHE A 140 -10.45 18.51 -25.57
CA PHE A 140 -10.09 19.02 -24.24
C PHE A 140 -10.30 20.54 -24.11
N THR A 141 -10.91 21.18 -25.08
CA THR A 141 -11.12 22.66 -25.13
C THR A 141 -11.90 23.21 -23.93
N SER A 142 -12.78 22.40 -23.32
CA SER A 142 -13.49 22.77 -22.09
C SER A 142 -12.55 22.99 -20.88
N LEU A 143 -11.30 22.56 -20.97
CA LEU A 143 -10.27 22.73 -19.95
C LEU A 143 -9.39 23.96 -20.21
N ASN A 144 -9.48 24.60 -21.37
CA ASN A 144 -8.72 25.81 -21.66
C ASN A 144 -9.04 26.91 -20.61
N GLY A 145 -7.99 27.61 -20.16
CA GLY A 145 -8.09 28.57 -19.05
C GLY A 145 -8.05 27.96 -17.66
N ARG A 146 -7.91 26.64 -17.52
CA ARG A 146 -7.81 25.94 -16.23
C ARG A 146 -6.38 25.45 -15.90
N GLN A 147 -5.36 25.97 -16.57
CA GLN A 147 -3.97 25.53 -16.46
C GLN A 147 -3.49 25.44 -15.00
N ASP A 148 -3.71 26.52 -14.22
CA ASP A 148 -3.23 26.58 -12.84
C ASP A 148 -3.95 25.58 -11.94
N SER A 149 -5.25 25.38 -12.13
CA SER A 149 -5.99 24.40 -11.34
C SER A 149 -5.57 22.97 -11.68
N LEU A 150 -5.28 22.68 -12.94
CA LEU A 150 -4.78 21.36 -13.36
C LEU A 150 -3.36 21.10 -12.85
N ARG A 151 -2.48 22.09 -12.92
CA ARG A 151 -1.14 22.02 -12.32
C ARG A 151 -1.19 21.79 -10.82
N ALA A 152 -2.10 22.49 -10.12
CA ALA A 152 -2.30 22.28 -8.68
C ALA A 152 -2.82 20.87 -8.33
N MET A 153 -3.49 20.19 -9.25
CA MET A 153 -3.90 18.79 -9.12
C MET A 153 -2.77 17.79 -9.43
N GLY A 154 -1.61 18.24 -9.95
CA GLY A 154 -0.51 17.39 -10.34
C GLY A 154 -0.51 16.96 -11.80
N ILE A 155 -1.33 17.59 -12.64
CA ILE A 155 -1.32 17.39 -14.09
C ILE A 155 -0.25 18.31 -14.70
N ARG A 156 0.63 17.78 -15.52
CA ARG A 156 1.68 18.56 -16.17
C ARG A 156 1.07 19.30 -17.36
N ILE A 157 1.14 20.61 -17.34
CA ILE A 157 0.79 21.51 -18.46
C ILE A 157 2.01 22.42 -18.67
N TYR A 158 2.75 22.22 -19.73
CA TYR A 158 4.11 22.75 -19.87
C TYR A 158 4.45 23.31 -21.26
N GLY A 159 3.66 23.04 -22.30
CA GLY A 159 3.89 23.52 -23.66
C GLY A 159 4.02 25.03 -23.72
N PRO A 160 5.04 25.60 -24.41
CA PRO A 160 5.23 27.04 -24.51
C PRO A 160 4.06 27.72 -25.23
N ASN A 161 3.29 28.53 -24.49
CA ASN A 161 2.08 29.23 -24.95
C ASN A 161 0.93 28.30 -25.41
N ALA A 162 1.03 27.00 -25.16
CA ALA A 162 -0.02 26.05 -25.49
C ALA A 162 -1.27 26.25 -24.63
N THR A 163 -2.43 26.07 -25.23
CA THR A 163 -3.68 25.88 -24.49
C THR A 163 -3.65 24.53 -23.80
N VAL A 164 -4.58 24.28 -22.86
CA VAL A 164 -4.67 22.94 -22.23
C VAL A 164 -4.99 21.87 -23.27
N ALA A 165 -5.83 22.17 -24.24
CA ALA A 165 -6.20 21.21 -25.28
C ALA A 165 -5.04 20.86 -26.22
N GLN A 166 -4.12 21.79 -26.45
CA GLN A 166 -2.88 21.53 -27.22
C GLN A 166 -1.86 20.73 -26.41
N ASP A 167 -1.75 20.98 -25.10
CA ASP A 167 -0.75 20.35 -24.25
C ASP A 167 -1.16 18.96 -23.76
N LEU A 168 -2.44 18.56 -23.90
CA LEU A 168 -2.91 17.23 -23.52
C LEU A 168 -2.81 16.26 -24.70
N GLU A 169 -1.91 15.31 -24.60
CA GLU A 169 -1.54 14.37 -25.66
C GLU A 169 -2.07 12.95 -25.35
N PRO A 170 -3.21 12.52 -25.97
CA PRO A 170 -3.77 11.19 -25.81
C PRO A 170 -2.94 10.10 -26.49
N GLU A 171 -2.43 9.15 -25.72
CA GLU A 171 -1.55 8.07 -26.19
C GLU A 171 -2.25 6.72 -26.34
N TYR A 172 -2.85 6.21 -25.29
CA TYR A 172 -3.37 4.85 -25.23
C TYR A 172 -4.73 4.79 -24.55
N ALA A 173 -5.62 3.91 -25.03
CA ALA A 173 -6.96 3.74 -24.47
C ALA A 173 -7.22 2.33 -23.96
N ALA A 174 -7.72 2.21 -22.73
CA ALA A 174 -8.35 1.02 -22.19
C ALA A 174 -9.86 1.24 -22.05
N ILE A 175 -10.67 0.24 -22.40
CA ILE A 175 -12.13 0.36 -22.42
C ILE A 175 -12.71 -0.52 -21.32
N SER A 176 -13.72 0.01 -20.59
CA SER A 176 -14.48 -0.76 -19.60
C SER A 176 -15.16 -1.99 -20.23
N ALA A 177 -15.37 -3.04 -19.43
CA ALA A 177 -15.92 -4.31 -19.92
C ALA A 177 -17.32 -4.16 -20.55
N ASP A 178 -18.11 -3.17 -20.10
CA ASP A 178 -19.42 -2.84 -20.65
C ASP A 178 -19.36 -1.96 -21.92
N GLY A 179 -18.18 -1.49 -22.29
CA GLY A 179 -17.96 -0.65 -23.47
C GLY A 179 -18.42 0.80 -23.33
N SER A 180 -18.76 1.25 -22.11
CA SER A 180 -19.32 2.59 -21.87
C SER A 180 -18.28 3.67 -21.62
N THR A 181 -17.11 3.29 -21.07
CA THR A 181 -16.08 4.23 -20.61
C THR A 181 -14.72 3.92 -21.24
N ALA A 182 -14.02 4.94 -21.70
CA ALA A 182 -12.61 4.85 -22.07
C ALA A 182 -11.73 5.57 -21.03
N TYR A 183 -10.64 4.94 -20.65
CA TYR A 183 -9.55 5.49 -19.85
C TYR A 183 -8.38 5.72 -20.79
N VAL A 184 -8.04 6.97 -21.02
CA VAL A 184 -7.03 7.38 -22.01
C VAL A 184 -5.83 7.96 -21.28
N THR A 185 -4.65 7.38 -21.50
CA THR A 185 -3.40 7.94 -20.95
C THR A 185 -3.07 9.25 -21.64
N LEU A 186 -2.69 10.24 -20.84
CA LEU A 186 -2.09 11.50 -21.25
C LEU A 186 -0.66 11.45 -20.68
N GLN A 187 0.24 10.76 -21.43
CA GLN A 187 1.52 10.30 -20.89
C GLN A 187 2.41 11.48 -20.49
N GLU A 188 2.58 12.45 -21.36
CA GLU A 188 3.38 13.65 -21.12
C GLU A 188 2.83 14.50 -19.98
N ASN A 189 1.52 14.42 -19.74
CA ASN A 189 0.81 15.23 -18.75
C ASN A 189 0.69 14.53 -17.38
N ASN A 190 1.21 13.29 -17.24
CA ASN A 190 1.08 12.52 -15.99
C ASN A 190 -0.38 12.37 -15.53
N ALA A 191 -1.26 12.04 -16.48
CA ALA A 191 -2.70 12.03 -16.24
C ALA A 191 -3.43 10.93 -17.03
N ILE A 192 -4.69 10.70 -16.67
CA ILE A 192 -5.65 9.86 -17.39
C ILE A 192 -6.91 10.66 -17.66
N ALA A 193 -7.33 10.72 -18.91
CA ALA A 193 -8.65 11.22 -19.28
C ALA A 193 -9.68 10.09 -19.18
N VAL A 194 -10.84 10.38 -18.59
CA VAL A 194 -12.00 9.47 -18.49
C VAL A 194 -13.09 9.97 -19.41
N ILE A 195 -13.49 9.15 -20.38
CA ILE A 195 -14.40 9.53 -21.47
C ILE A 195 -15.63 8.64 -21.44
N ASP A 196 -16.81 9.25 -21.51
CA ASP A 196 -18.06 8.56 -21.82
C ASP A 196 -18.14 8.29 -23.33
N ILE A 197 -18.03 7.00 -23.69
CA ILE A 197 -18.04 6.57 -25.09
C ILE A 197 -19.43 6.76 -25.72
N ASN A 198 -20.52 6.65 -24.94
CA ASN A 198 -21.88 6.71 -25.47
C ASN A 198 -22.29 8.14 -25.85
N ASN A 199 -21.88 9.10 -25.02
CA ASN A 199 -22.22 10.51 -25.21
C ASN A 199 -21.09 11.31 -25.90
N ALA A 200 -19.95 10.68 -26.17
CA ALA A 200 -18.74 11.32 -26.70
C ALA A 200 -18.33 12.55 -25.89
N THR A 201 -18.22 12.39 -24.54
CA THR A 201 -17.91 13.50 -23.63
C THR A 201 -16.75 13.17 -22.70
N LEU A 202 -15.92 14.19 -22.43
CA LEU A 202 -14.90 14.13 -21.38
C LEU A 202 -15.58 14.23 -20.01
N LEU A 203 -15.47 13.18 -19.20
CA LEU A 203 -16.01 13.18 -17.84
C LEU A 203 -15.07 13.88 -16.86
N ARG A 204 -13.77 13.59 -16.93
CA ARG A 204 -12.74 14.19 -16.07
C ARG A 204 -11.33 13.86 -16.56
N VAL A 205 -10.35 14.62 -16.07
CA VAL A 205 -8.92 14.27 -16.15
C VAL A 205 -8.43 14.02 -14.73
N MET A 206 -7.68 12.93 -14.53
CA MET A 206 -7.16 12.47 -13.25
C MET A 206 -5.65 12.54 -13.27
N ALA A 207 -5.03 13.23 -12.30
CA ALA A 207 -3.59 13.20 -12.12
C ALA A 207 -3.14 11.83 -11.58
N LEU A 208 -2.00 11.33 -12.03
CA LEU A 208 -1.36 10.11 -11.51
C LEU A 208 -0.54 10.39 -10.24
N GLY A 209 -0.34 11.66 -9.88
CA GLY A 209 0.51 12.10 -8.79
C GLY A 209 1.98 12.21 -9.20
N TYR A 210 2.78 12.87 -8.37
CA TYR A 210 4.21 13.02 -8.62
C TYR A 210 5.01 11.98 -7.87
N LYS A 211 6.03 11.45 -8.51
CA LYS A 211 7.11 10.77 -7.80
C LYS A 211 7.99 11.85 -7.15
N ASP A 212 8.11 11.79 -5.83
CA ASP A 212 8.97 12.73 -5.09
C ASP A 212 10.45 12.37 -5.29
N HIS A 213 11.11 13.08 -6.17
CA HIS A 213 12.55 12.95 -6.41
C HIS A 213 13.39 13.87 -5.50
N SER A 214 12.77 14.72 -4.68
CA SER A 214 13.49 15.63 -3.78
C SER A 214 14.30 14.88 -2.72
N ARG A 215 13.94 13.63 -2.45
CA ARG A 215 14.62 12.76 -1.47
C ARG A 215 15.82 12.00 -2.05
N GLY A 216 16.09 12.11 -3.35
CA GLY A 216 17.08 11.27 -4.04
C GLY A 216 16.68 9.80 -4.08
N LEU A 217 17.60 8.93 -4.47
CA LEU A 217 17.38 7.48 -4.44
C LEU A 217 17.64 6.96 -3.02
N PRO A 218 16.69 6.23 -2.41
CA PRO A 218 16.91 5.63 -1.10
C PRO A 218 18.00 4.55 -1.19
N ARG A 219 18.83 4.48 -0.14
CA ARG A 219 19.89 3.46 0.02
C ARG A 219 19.76 2.80 1.37
N SER A 220 20.09 1.52 1.48
CA SER A 220 20.15 0.82 2.76
C SER A 220 21.57 0.44 3.13
N THR A 221 21.85 0.49 4.44
CA THR A 221 23.00 -0.18 5.07
C THR A 221 22.46 -1.12 6.12
N ASN A 222 22.72 -2.42 5.98
CA ASN A 222 22.11 -3.45 6.82
C ASN A 222 23.13 -3.99 7.84
N PHE A 223 22.68 -4.17 9.06
CA PHE A 223 23.46 -4.69 10.17
C PHE A 223 22.76 -5.91 10.76
N THR A 224 23.43 -7.06 10.77
CA THR A 224 22.89 -8.31 11.30
C THR A 224 23.26 -8.45 12.78
N TRP A 225 22.25 -8.61 13.63
CA TRP A 225 22.46 -8.75 15.08
C TRP A 225 22.66 -10.23 15.47
N ARG A 226 23.91 -10.69 15.47
CA ARG A 226 24.25 -12.10 15.69
C ARG A 226 24.37 -12.51 17.16
N ASN A 227 25.14 -11.77 17.95
CA ASN A 227 25.51 -12.16 19.34
C ASN A 227 24.42 -11.75 20.34
N ARG A 228 23.22 -12.31 20.18
CA ARG A 228 22.10 -12.03 21.06
C ARG A 228 22.16 -12.91 22.32
N PRO A 229 21.79 -12.40 23.51
CA PRO A 229 21.75 -13.19 24.72
C PRO A 229 20.69 -14.28 24.62
N VAL A 230 20.88 -15.33 25.39
CA VAL A 230 19.89 -16.38 25.60
C VAL A 230 18.68 -15.77 26.30
N LEU A 231 17.50 -16.00 25.73
CA LEU A 231 16.22 -15.63 26.30
C LEU A 231 15.69 -16.72 27.25
N GLY A 232 15.85 -17.99 26.85
CA GLY A 232 15.45 -19.15 27.62
C GLY A 232 15.79 -20.46 26.92
N THR A 233 15.33 -21.56 27.51
CA THR A 233 15.49 -22.92 26.98
C THR A 233 14.15 -23.63 26.97
N THR A 234 13.91 -24.42 25.92
CA THR A 234 12.72 -25.29 25.84
C THR A 234 12.81 -26.45 26.82
N PRO A 235 11.71 -27.16 27.14
CA PRO A 235 11.77 -28.37 27.95
C PRO A 235 12.72 -29.43 27.41
N ALA A 236 12.96 -29.51 26.11
CA ALA A 236 13.92 -30.39 25.46
C ALA A 236 15.38 -29.87 25.49
N GLY A 237 15.64 -28.74 26.16
CA GLY A 237 17.00 -28.17 26.31
C GLY A 237 17.48 -27.35 25.12
N GLN A 238 16.61 -26.98 24.16
CA GLN A 238 16.97 -26.14 23.01
C GLN A 238 17.05 -24.67 23.45
N THR A 239 18.12 -23.98 23.05
CA THR A 239 18.32 -22.56 23.36
C THR A 239 17.53 -21.66 22.41
N ILE A 240 16.80 -20.69 22.97
CA ILE A 240 16.15 -19.61 22.26
C ILE A 240 16.86 -18.31 22.62
N ASN A 241 17.31 -17.58 21.60
CA ASN A 241 17.98 -16.29 21.77
C ASN A 241 16.96 -15.15 21.70
N LEU A 242 17.31 -14.01 22.30
CA LEU A 242 16.54 -12.78 22.19
C LEU A 242 16.28 -12.43 20.72
N GLY A 243 15.06 -12.05 20.38
CA GLY A 243 14.59 -11.76 19.03
C GLY A 243 13.13 -11.36 19.06
N GLY A 244 12.39 -11.61 17.95
CA GLY A 244 10.97 -11.27 17.89
C GLY A 244 10.74 -9.77 18.06
N PHE A 245 11.54 -8.93 17.40
CA PHE A 245 11.51 -7.49 17.64
C PHE A 245 10.39 -6.84 16.87
N SER A 246 9.44 -6.29 17.62
CA SER A 246 8.34 -5.46 17.16
C SER A 246 8.48 -4.05 17.70
N GLY A 247 8.23 -3.04 16.86
CA GLY A 247 8.41 -1.65 17.22
C GLY A 247 9.88 -1.20 17.35
N LEU A 248 10.14 0.04 17.00
CA LEU A 248 11.45 0.64 17.09
C LEU A 248 11.35 2.14 17.41
N TRP A 249 12.11 2.59 18.40
CA TRP A 249 12.22 4.00 18.73
C TRP A 249 13.68 4.45 18.77
N PHE A 250 13.99 5.60 18.18
CA PHE A 250 15.33 6.20 18.23
C PHE A 250 15.46 7.09 19.45
N GLU A 251 16.33 6.71 20.42
CA GLU A 251 16.59 7.50 21.63
C GLU A 251 17.58 8.65 21.40
N GLY A 252 18.45 8.55 20.39
CA GLY A 252 19.47 9.55 20.12
C GLY A 252 20.82 8.91 19.76
N PHE A 253 21.86 9.77 19.78
CA PHE A 253 23.23 9.33 19.54
C PHE A 253 23.92 8.96 20.86
N GLY A 254 24.87 8.04 20.80
CA GLY A 254 25.72 7.66 21.92
C GLY A 254 26.87 8.65 22.14
N ALA A 255 28.06 8.10 22.41
CA ALA A 255 29.26 8.93 22.66
C ALA A 255 29.68 9.77 21.44
N ASP A 256 29.36 9.32 20.25
CA ASP A 256 29.52 10.03 18.98
C ASP A 256 28.38 9.68 18.01
N THR A 257 28.32 10.35 16.87
CA THR A 257 27.24 10.19 15.89
C THR A 257 27.28 8.83 15.15
N ASN A 258 28.31 8.03 15.29
CA ASN A 258 28.35 6.67 14.74
C ASN A 258 27.64 5.66 15.63
N LYS A 259 27.35 6.03 16.87
CA LYS A 259 26.66 5.21 17.84
C LYS A 259 25.19 5.63 17.94
N LEU A 260 24.31 4.77 17.47
CA LEU A 260 22.87 5.01 17.44
C LEU A 260 22.21 4.21 18.56
N ARG A 261 21.42 4.88 19.41
CA ARG A 261 20.69 4.23 20.52
C ARG A 261 19.23 4.08 20.16
N PHE A 262 18.72 2.90 20.43
CA PHE A 262 17.35 2.52 20.14
C PHE A 262 16.68 1.84 21.31
N ILE A 263 15.36 1.91 21.34
CA ILE A 263 14.47 1.08 22.11
C ILE A 263 13.71 0.16 21.15
N THR A 264 13.61 -1.10 21.47
CA THR A 264 12.76 -2.10 20.83
C THR A 264 12.19 -3.04 21.89
N HIS A 265 11.35 -3.97 21.50
CA HIS A 265 10.82 -5.00 22.40
C HIS A 265 10.55 -6.28 21.59
N PRO A 266 10.59 -7.45 22.21
CA PRO A 266 9.95 -8.64 21.65
C PRO A 266 8.42 -8.48 21.62
N ASP A 267 7.77 -9.21 20.73
CA ASP A 267 6.32 -9.40 20.70
C ASP A 267 5.83 -10.21 21.92
N ARG A 268 4.86 -11.07 21.76
CA ARG A 268 4.35 -12.01 22.79
C ARG A 268 5.37 -13.07 23.25
N GLY A 269 6.56 -13.09 22.66
CA GLY A 269 7.58 -14.08 22.93
C GLY A 269 7.50 -15.33 22.03
N PRO A 270 8.49 -16.24 22.15
CA PRO A 270 8.68 -17.32 21.20
C PRO A 270 7.52 -18.32 21.20
N ASN A 271 6.88 -18.46 20.05
CA ASN A 271 5.73 -19.32 19.82
C ASN A 271 5.84 -20.00 18.45
N ALA A 272 5.17 -21.15 18.28
CA ALA A 272 5.11 -21.86 17.02
C ALA A 272 3.85 -21.51 16.24
N GLU A 273 3.80 -21.88 14.96
CA GLU A 273 2.61 -21.80 14.16
C GLU A 273 1.43 -22.58 14.77
N PRO A 274 0.18 -22.13 14.54
CA PRO A 274 -0.98 -22.82 15.05
C PRO A 274 -1.00 -24.30 14.62
N THR A 275 -1.26 -25.19 15.55
CA THR A 275 -1.36 -26.64 15.28
C THR A 275 -2.68 -27.19 15.75
N VAL A 276 -3.15 -28.26 15.09
CA VAL A 276 -4.36 -28.97 15.54
C VAL A 276 -3.95 -30.03 16.55
N LEU A 277 -4.40 -29.86 17.79
CA LEU A 277 -4.20 -30.82 18.85
C LEU A 277 -5.54 -31.08 19.57
N ARG A 278 -5.89 -32.36 19.75
CA ARG A 278 -7.17 -32.77 20.37
C ARG A 278 -8.39 -32.17 19.67
N GLY A 279 -8.33 -32.05 18.31
CA GLY A 279 -9.44 -31.56 17.49
C GLY A 279 -9.65 -30.04 17.50
N GLN A 280 -8.75 -29.28 18.14
CA GLN A 280 -8.81 -27.80 18.17
C GLN A 280 -7.51 -27.20 17.70
N THR A 281 -7.58 -26.04 17.04
CA THR A 281 -6.40 -25.25 16.69
C THR A 281 -5.85 -24.59 17.95
N ARG A 282 -4.55 -24.73 18.20
CA ARG A 282 -3.86 -24.27 19.41
C ARG A 282 -2.55 -23.59 19.03
N ARG A 283 -2.11 -22.63 19.84
CA ARG A 283 -0.84 -21.92 19.68
C ARG A 283 0.17 -22.45 20.71
N PRO A 284 1.26 -23.11 20.28
CA PRO A 284 2.32 -23.53 21.19
C PRO A 284 3.23 -22.38 21.58
N PHE A 285 3.40 -22.15 22.87
CA PHE A 285 4.34 -21.19 23.45
C PHE A 285 5.60 -21.92 23.93
N ALA A 286 6.76 -21.53 23.36
CA ALA A 286 8.02 -22.19 23.67
C ALA A 286 8.55 -21.82 25.05
N LEU A 287 8.25 -20.63 25.52
CA LEU A 287 8.58 -20.12 26.85
C LEU A 287 7.30 -19.58 27.53
N PRO A 288 6.45 -20.44 28.10
CA PRO A 288 5.16 -20.04 28.70
C PRO A 288 5.26 -18.99 29.81
N ASN A 289 6.41 -18.90 30.46
CA ASN A 289 6.71 -17.93 31.51
C ASN A 289 7.41 -16.67 30.99
N PHE A 290 7.41 -16.46 29.68
CA PHE A 290 7.99 -15.26 29.10
C PHE A 290 7.32 -14.02 29.68
N GLN A 291 8.15 -13.09 30.17
CA GLN A 291 7.72 -11.77 30.60
C GLN A 291 8.10 -10.76 29.54
N CYS A 292 7.12 -10.02 29.04
CA CYS A 292 7.34 -8.93 28.09
C CYS A 292 8.41 -7.97 28.63
N GLU A 293 9.25 -7.47 27.74
CA GLU A 293 10.36 -6.60 28.10
C GLU A 293 10.63 -5.55 27.03
N VAL A 294 11.22 -4.46 27.42
CA VAL A 294 11.77 -3.44 26.54
C VAL A 294 13.29 -3.55 26.55
N VAL A 295 13.90 -3.55 25.37
CA VAL A 295 15.32 -3.70 25.14
C VAL A 295 15.90 -2.38 24.64
N ARG A 296 16.85 -1.81 25.38
CA ARG A 296 17.61 -0.63 24.97
C ARG A 296 18.97 -1.09 24.44
N PHE A 297 19.33 -0.66 23.25
CA PHE A 297 20.58 -1.07 22.62
C PHE A 297 21.26 0.06 21.87
N GLU A 298 22.57 -0.09 21.65
CA GLU A 298 23.39 0.80 20.84
C GLU A 298 23.95 0.03 19.64
N LEU A 299 23.80 0.58 18.44
CA LEU A 299 24.45 0.14 17.21
C LEU A 299 25.65 1.05 16.94
N ASP A 300 26.84 0.48 16.83
CA ASP A 300 28.01 1.14 16.27
C ASP A 300 28.05 0.93 14.76
N ARG A 301 27.82 2.01 13.99
CA ARG A 301 27.76 1.95 12.53
C ARG A 301 29.09 1.64 11.84
N VAL A 302 30.20 1.84 12.52
CA VAL A 302 31.55 1.59 11.99
C VAL A 302 31.90 0.11 12.06
N THR A 303 31.63 -0.49 13.21
CA THR A 303 31.97 -1.91 13.47
C THR A 303 30.82 -2.86 13.12
N GLY A 304 29.57 -2.34 13.04
CA GLY A 304 28.36 -3.14 12.90
C GLY A 304 27.98 -3.90 14.16
N SER A 305 28.57 -3.54 15.32
CA SER A 305 28.32 -4.24 16.58
C SER A 305 27.10 -3.66 17.30
N PHE A 306 26.37 -4.57 17.98
CA PHE A 306 25.24 -4.24 18.84
C PHE A 306 25.63 -4.44 20.29
N THR A 307 25.30 -3.48 21.15
CA THR A 307 25.49 -3.55 22.59
C THR A 307 24.15 -3.33 23.29
N ILE A 308 23.71 -4.30 24.09
CA ILE A 308 22.53 -4.11 24.95
C ILE A 308 22.92 -3.20 26.09
N LEU A 309 22.18 -2.11 26.24
CA LEU A 309 22.36 -1.13 27.31
C LEU A 309 21.53 -1.51 28.53
N ASP A 310 20.29 -1.99 28.29
CA ASP A 310 19.36 -2.36 29.34
C ASP A 310 18.28 -3.33 28.81
N ARG A 311 17.69 -4.12 29.72
CA ARG A 311 16.53 -4.98 29.49
C ARG A 311 15.54 -4.78 30.62
N VAL A 312 14.48 -4.06 30.36
CA VAL A 312 13.48 -3.65 31.35
C VAL A 312 12.26 -4.55 31.26
N LYS A 313 12.04 -5.39 32.28
CA LYS A 313 10.89 -6.28 32.36
C LYS A 313 9.61 -5.50 32.66
N LEU A 314 8.55 -5.78 31.91
CA LEU A 314 7.26 -5.10 32.06
C LEU A 314 6.43 -5.75 33.17
N THR A 315 5.88 -4.91 34.05
CA THR A 315 5.06 -5.33 35.19
C THR A 315 3.71 -4.60 35.19
N ARG A 316 2.72 -5.20 35.84
CA ARG A 316 1.44 -4.55 36.12
C ARG A 316 1.62 -3.33 37.02
N ALA A 317 0.53 -2.63 37.30
CA ALA A 317 0.55 -1.41 38.12
C ALA A 317 1.09 -1.60 39.54
N ASP A 318 1.08 -2.84 40.06
CA ASP A 318 1.68 -3.19 41.35
C ASP A 318 3.21 -3.17 41.34
N GLY A 319 3.84 -3.12 40.15
CA GLY A 319 5.29 -3.11 39.97
C GLY A 319 5.95 -4.47 40.21
N VAL A 320 5.21 -5.55 40.37
CA VAL A 320 5.71 -6.91 40.72
C VAL A 320 5.17 -7.97 39.78
N THR A 321 3.87 -7.97 39.52
CA THR A 321 3.23 -9.00 38.66
C THR A 321 3.63 -8.81 37.21
N PRO A 322 4.18 -9.85 36.54
CA PRO A 322 4.59 -9.76 35.14
C PRO A 322 3.44 -9.39 34.18
N ILE A 323 3.76 -8.69 33.12
CA ILE A 323 2.99 -8.71 31.87
C ILE A 323 3.57 -9.88 31.05
N THR A 324 2.72 -10.86 30.75
CA THR A 324 3.13 -12.06 29.99
C THR A 324 2.78 -11.92 28.50
N GLY A 325 3.38 -12.76 27.65
CA GLY A 325 3.00 -12.86 26.23
C GLY A 325 1.83 -13.83 25.97
N LEU A 326 1.20 -14.37 27.01
CA LEU A 326 0.06 -15.26 26.82
C LEU A 326 -1.18 -14.50 26.35
N PRO A 327 -2.05 -15.13 25.52
CA PRO A 327 -3.27 -14.51 25.03
C PRO A 327 -4.12 -13.98 26.18
N ASN A 328 -4.66 -12.78 26.01
CA ASN A 328 -5.54 -12.16 26.99
C ASN A 328 -6.98 -12.67 26.86
N LEU A 329 -7.89 -12.20 27.74
CA LEU A 329 -9.29 -12.61 27.71
C LEU A 329 -9.95 -12.25 26.38
N GLN A 330 -10.85 -13.15 25.95
CA GLN A 330 -11.76 -12.90 24.85
C GLN A 330 -12.48 -11.57 25.03
N ALA A 331 -12.39 -10.68 24.03
CA ALA A 331 -13.29 -9.55 23.93
C ALA A 331 -14.42 -9.97 22.99
N GLY A 332 -15.63 -10.12 23.50
CA GLY A 332 -16.79 -10.34 22.66
C GLY A 332 -17.10 -9.09 21.83
N ALA A 333 -17.35 -9.22 20.53
CA ALA A 333 -18.26 -8.33 19.85
C ALA A 333 -19.68 -8.54 20.40
N GLN A 334 -20.56 -7.57 20.23
CA GLN A 334 -21.91 -7.66 20.75
C GLN A 334 -22.62 -8.94 20.21
N GLY A 335 -22.64 -10.00 21.02
CA GLY A 335 -23.26 -11.28 20.72
C GLY A 335 -22.31 -12.40 20.25
N LEU A 336 -21.03 -12.14 19.98
CA LEU A 336 -20.03 -13.14 19.61
C LEU A 336 -18.76 -12.94 20.44
N ALA A 337 -18.19 -14.04 20.94
CA ALA A 337 -16.91 -14.00 21.62
C ALA A 337 -15.80 -14.10 20.56
N TYR A 338 -14.96 -13.07 20.44
CA TYR A 338 -13.68 -13.23 19.77
C TYR A 338 -12.83 -14.17 20.59
N THR A 339 -12.55 -15.34 20.04
CA THR A 339 -11.61 -16.27 20.61
C THR A 339 -10.21 -15.84 20.21
N ASP A 340 -9.42 -15.41 21.19
CA ASP A 340 -7.97 -15.43 21.02
C ASP A 340 -7.48 -16.87 20.91
N GLU A 341 -6.20 -17.03 20.52
CA GLU A 341 -5.59 -18.33 20.35
C GLU A 341 -5.61 -19.14 21.64
N LEU A 342 -5.84 -20.45 21.53
CA LEU A 342 -5.81 -21.36 22.66
C LEU A 342 -4.36 -21.71 22.97
N PRO A 343 -3.77 -21.22 24.06
CA PRO A 343 -2.34 -21.41 24.33
C PRO A 343 -2.06 -22.81 24.89
N ILE A 344 -0.95 -23.42 24.42
CA ILE A 344 -0.40 -24.66 24.98
C ILE A 344 1.11 -24.52 25.15
N ASP A 345 1.70 -25.36 26.04
CA ASP A 345 3.14 -25.51 26.10
C ASP A 345 3.67 -26.49 25.03
N LEU A 346 5.00 -26.66 24.96
CA LEU A 346 5.62 -27.58 24.00
C LEU A 346 5.43 -29.07 24.33
N ASN A 347 4.86 -29.40 25.47
CA ASN A 347 4.43 -30.76 25.82
C ASN A 347 2.94 -31.00 25.48
N GLY A 348 2.26 -29.98 24.95
CA GLY A 348 0.85 -30.05 24.57
C GLY A 348 -0.11 -29.86 25.74
N ASN A 349 0.35 -29.38 26.88
CA ASN A 349 -0.50 -29.03 28.02
C ASN A 349 -1.17 -27.68 27.77
N ASP A 350 -2.45 -27.57 28.18
CA ASP A 350 -3.16 -26.31 28.09
C ASP A 350 -2.59 -25.29 29.06
N LEU A 351 -2.45 -24.05 28.59
CA LEU A 351 -2.07 -22.89 29.40
C LEU A 351 -3.31 -22.03 29.66
N ASN A 352 -3.30 -21.29 30.76
CA ASN A 352 -4.35 -20.32 31.05
C ASN A 352 -4.09 -19.03 30.27
N ASN A 353 -5.17 -18.38 29.81
CA ASN A 353 -5.10 -17.03 29.33
C ASN A 353 -4.68 -16.07 30.46
N ASP A 354 -3.91 -15.04 30.13
CA ASP A 354 -3.60 -13.96 31.06
C ASP A 354 -4.44 -12.72 30.71
N PRO A 355 -5.34 -12.26 31.60
CA PRO A 355 -6.15 -11.06 31.33
C PRO A 355 -5.36 -9.79 31.02
N PHE A 356 -4.11 -9.73 31.44
CA PHE A 356 -3.17 -8.65 31.17
C PHE A 356 -2.04 -9.06 30.24
N GLY A 357 -2.08 -10.27 29.69
CA GLY A 357 -1.15 -10.72 28.69
C GLY A 357 -1.23 -9.83 27.44
N ALA A 358 -0.12 -9.70 26.75
CA ALA A 358 -0.01 -8.78 25.61
C ALA A 358 0.84 -9.35 24.49
N ASP A 359 0.42 -9.08 23.29
CA ASP A 359 1.20 -9.17 22.06
C ASP A 359 1.57 -7.74 21.70
N LEU A 360 2.65 -7.24 22.33
CA LEU A 360 3.03 -5.84 22.19
C LEU A 360 3.68 -5.61 20.83
N GLU A 361 3.15 -4.60 20.15
CA GLU A 361 3.60 -4.15 18.84
C GLU A 361 4.17 -2.73 18.94
N GLY A 362 4.04 -1.86 18.05
CA GLY A 362 4.68 -0.54 18.04
C GLY A 362 4.95 0.12 19.40
N ILE A 363 6.04 0.87 19.50
CA ILE A 363 6.45 1.62 20.69
C ILE A 363 6.73 3.09 20.36
N SER A 364 6.26 3.99 21.23
CA SER A 364 6.56 5.42 21.18
C SER A 364 6.90 5.93 22.59
N VAL A 365 7.77 6.95 22.65
CA VAL A 365 8.14 7.59 23.91
C VAL A 365 7.66 9.04 23.90
N ASP A 366 6.92 9.45 24.93
CA ASP A 366 6.45 10.82 25.05
C ASP A 366 7.50 11.77 25.64
N ALA A 367 7.18 13.05 25.71
CA ALA A 367 8.08 14.07 26.21
C ALA A 367 8.45 13.90 27.70
N SER A 368 7.66 13.12 28.46
CA SER A 368 7.94 12.82 29.87
C SER A 368 8.84 11.57 30.03
N GLY A 369 9.15 10.88 28.92
CA GLY A 369 9.93 9.64 28.91
C GLY A 369 9.12 8.39 29.24
N THR A 370 7.77 8.47 29.25
CA THR A 370 6.94 7.28 29.41
C THR A 370 6.77 6.56 28.08
N TRP A 371 6.61 5.24 28.15
CA TRP A 371 6.47 4.39 26.98
C TRP A 371 4.99 4.18 26.68
N TRP A 372 4.64 4.36 25.43
CA TRP A 372 3.33 4.06 24.88
C TRP A 372 3.46 2.91 23.90
N MET A 373 2.73 1.84 24.14
CA MET A 373 2.78 0.61 23.34
C MET A 373 1.36 0.17 22.99
N VAL A 374 1.23 -0.62 21.95
CA VAL A 374 -0.07 -1.12 21.47
C VAL A 374 -0.10 -2.65 21.45
N ASP A 375 -1.30 -3.24 21.40
CA ASP A 375 -1.52 -4.68 21.59
C ASP A 375 -2.26 -5.27 20.37
N GLU A 376 -1.72 -6.32 19.80
CA GLU A 376 -2.33 -7.06 18.69
C GLU A 376 -3.43 -8.03 19.17
N TYR A 377 -3.33 -8.60 20.35
CA TYR A 377 -4.36 -9.50 20.89
C TYR A 377 -5.69 -8.78 21.06
N ARG A 378 -5.70 -7.74 21.87
CA ARG A 378 -6.83 -6.82 22.01
C ARG A 378 -6.34 -5.46 21.60
N PRO A 379 -7.03 -4.77 20.69
CA PRO A 379 -6.65 -3.41 20.37
C PRO A 379 -6.62 -2.56 21.63
N ALA A 380 -5.47 -2.51 22.28
CA ALA A 380 -5.26 -1.80 23.53
C ALA A 380 -4.07 -0.86 23.42
N ILE A 381 -4.08 0.21 24.20
CA ILE A 381 -2.98 1.16 24.36
C ILE A 381 -2.48 1.02 25.80
N TYR A 382 -1.20 0.70 25.94
CA TYR A 382 -0.52 0.62 27.22
C TYR A 382 0.35 1.84 27.42
N ASN A 383 0.37 2.35 28.65
CA ASN A 383 1.30 3.38 29.09
C ASN A 383 2.16 2.85 30.23
N PHE A 384 3.46 2.81 30.05
CA PHE A 384 4.44 2.34 31.03
C PHE A 384 5.38 3.45 31.48
N THR A 385 5.87 3.39 32.70
CA THR A 385 7.04 4.16 33.10
C THR A 385 8.28 3.69 32.33
N SER A 386 9.33 4.51 32.29
CA SER A 386 10.65 4.12 31.74
C SER A 386 11.34 2.99 32.52
N THR A 387 10.76 2.55 33.64
CA THR A 387 11.21 1.40 34.44
C THR A 387 10.31 0.17 34.27
N GLY A 388 9.39 0.19 33.30
CA GLY A 388 8.57 -0.96 32.91
C GLY A 388 7.31 -1.21 33.76
N ARG A 389 6.95 -0.30 34.69
CA ARG A 389 5.73 -0.44 35.47
C ARG A 389 4.54 0.16 34.69
N LEU A 390 3.45 -0.61 34.56
CA LEU A 390 2.21 -0.16 33.94
C LEU A 390 1.63 1.03 34.72
N ILE A 391 1.38 2.14 34.03
CA ILE A 391 0.66 3.31 34.55
C ILE A 391 -0.82 3.10 34.27
N ASP A 392 -1.15 2.76 33.00
CA ASP A 392 -2.54 2.60 32.57
C ASP A 392 -2.65 1.73 31.31
N ARG A 393 -3.86 1.21 31.07
CA ARG A 393 -4.23 0.43 29.88
C ARG A 393 -5.59 0.90 29.38
N TYR A 394 -5.67 1.28 28.10
CA TYR A 394 -6.90 1.73 27.44
C TYR A 394 -7.38 0.66 26.48
N ILE A 395 -8.64 0.25 26.60
CA ILE A 395 -9.25 -0.88 25.90
C ILE A 395 -10.60 -0.48 25.28
N PRO A 396 -11.15 -1.28 24.34
CA PRO A 396 -12.46 -1.02 23.75
C PRO A 396 -13.58 -1.04 24.79
N ALA A 397 -14.50 -0.09 24.67
CA ALA A 397 -15.70 -0.01 25.49
C ALA A 397 -16.52 -1.31 25.38
N GLY A 398 -17.09 -1.77 26.52
CA GLY A 398 -17.85 -3.02 26.61
C GLY A 398 -17.00 -4.27 26.88
N THR A 399 -15.68 -4.15 27.01
CA THR A 399 -14.79 -5.29 27.28
C THR A 399 -15.14 -6.03 28.55
N ALA A 400 -15.29 -5.34 29.68
CA ALA A 400 -15.63 -5.97 30.97
C ALA A 400 -17.01 -6.62 30.93
N ALA A 401 -18.00 -5.94 30.35
CA ALA A 401 -19.36 -6.46 30.21
C ALA A 401 -19.41 -7.75 29.38
N SER A 402 -18.57 -7.89 28.36
CA SER A 402 -18.52 -9.09 27.48
C SER A 402 -18.14 -10.37 28.24
N VAL A 403 -17.49 -10.25 29.41
CA VAL A 403 -17.03 -11.36 30.26
C VAL A 403 -17.65 -11.30 31.67
N ASN A 404 -18.74 -10.55 31.85
CA ASN A 404 -19.46 -10.36 33.14
C ASN A 404 -18.53 -9.85 34.27
N ALA A 405 -17.56 -9.01 33.95
CA ALA A 405 -16.69 -8.36 34.91
C ALA A 405 -17.14 -6.92 35.21
N ALA A 406 -16.65 -6.36 36.31
CA ALA A 406 -16.85 -4.94 36.61
C ALA A 406 -16.05 -4.06 35.65
N VAL A 407 -16.62 -2.91 35.27
CA VAL A 407 -15.89 -1.91 34.45
C VAL A 407 -14.59 -1.51 35.17
N GLY A 408 -13.51 -1.39 34.41
CA GLY A 408 -12.18 -1.09 34.93
C GLY A 408 -11.36 -2.32 35.35
N THR A 409 -11.93 -3.53 35.39
CA THR A 409 -11.21 -4.76 35.77
C THR A 409 -10.00 -5.02 34.85
N TYR A 410 -10.12 -4.71 33.55
CA TYR A 410 -9.08 -5.00 32.55
C TYR A 410 -8.42 -3.74 31.98
N GLY A 411 -8.70 -2.58 32.53
CA GLY A 411 -8.21 -1.28 32.08
C GLY A 411 -9.34 -0.29 31.83
N ASN A 412 -8.99 0.89 31.36
CA ASN A 412 -9.95 1.96 31.04
C ASN A 412 -10.63 1.70 29.69
N GLU A 413 -11.94 1.56 29.69
CA GLU A 413 -12.74 1.36 28.47
C GLU A 413 -12.93 2.68 27.69
N ALA A 414 -11.83 3.28 27.25
CA ALA A 414 -11.79 4.59 26.59
C ALA A 414 -11.76 4.52 25.05
N LEU A 415 -11.55 3.34 24.48
CA LEU A 415 -11.49 3.19 23.03
C LEU A 415 -12.89 2.86 22.46
N PRO A 416 -13.20 3.24 21.20
CA PRO A 416 -14.47 2.87 20.57
C PRO A 416 -14.70 1.36 20.57
N ALA A 417 -15.92 0.93 20.87
CA ALA A 417 -16.27 -0.50 20.95
C ALA A 417 -15.99 -1.27 19.66
N VAL A 418 -16.02 -0.59 18.50
CA VAL A 418 -15.77 -1.22 17.18
C VAL A 418 -14.40 -1.88 17.08
N TYR A 419 -13.41 -1.44 17.85
CA TYR A 419 -12.08 -2.06 17.85
C TYR A 419 -12.08 -3.48 18.44
N ALA A 420 -13.10 -3.85 19.21
CA ALA A 420 -13.31 -5.23 19.61
C ALA A 420 -13.62 -6.17 18.43
N GLN A 421 -14.02 -5.63 17.28
CA GLN A 421 -14.31 -6.39 16.03
C GLN A 421 -13.07 -6.58 15.14
N ARG A 422 -11.90 -6.66 15.72
CA ARG A 422 -10.68 -7.03 15.02
C ARG A 422 -10.69 -8.50 14.61
N ARG A 423 -10.04 -8.89 13.52
CA ARG A 423 -9.75 -10.31 13.27
C ARG A 423 -8.87 -10.87 14.38
N SER A 424 -8.98 -12.19 14.63
CA SER A 424 -8.09 -12.86 15.58
C SER A 424 -6.63 -12.54 15.27
N ASN A 425 -5.87 -12.13 16.28
CA ASN A 425 -4.47 -11.74 16.18
C ASN A 425 -4.23 -10.68 15.07
N ARG A 426 -5.09 -9.62 15.03
CA ARG A 426 -5.02 -8.50 14.08
C ARG A 426 -5.50 -7.21 14.76
N GLY A 427 -4.98 -6.95 15.96
CA GLY A 427 -5.26 -5.75 16.72
C GLY A 427 -4.47 -4.54 16.26
N PHE A 428 -3.99 -3.72 17.19
CA PHE A 428 -3.07 -2.63 16.86
C PHE A 428 -1.66 -3.17 16.65
N GLU A 429 -1.06 -2.77 15.52
CA GLU A 429 0.29 -3.19 15.11
C GLU A 429 1.32 -2.09 15.33
N ALA A 430 0.93 -0.85 15.13
CA ALA A 430 1.84 0.28 15.13
C ALA A 430 1.33 1.43 15.97
N CYS A 431 2.25 2.19 16.54
CA CYS A 431 1.92 3.47 17.12
C CYS A 431 2.99 4.53 16.85
N ALA A 432 2.52 5.77 16.68
CA ALA A 432 3.40 6.93 16.51
C ALA A 432 2.87 8.10 17.33
N ILE A 433 3.76 8.84 17.98
CA ILE A 433 3.38 10.00 18.79
C ILE A 433 3.79 11.31 18.12
N GLU A 434 2.89 12.30 18.16
CA GLU A 434 3.15 13.66 17.73
C GLU A 434 2.55 14.64 18.73
N GLY A 435 3.40 15.34 19.48
CA GLY A 435 2.97 16.15 20.63
C GLY A 435 2.24 15.27 21.65
N ASP A 436 1.02 15.66 22.00
CA ASP A 436 0.19 14.94 22.96
C ASP A 436 -0.72 13.87 22.30
N ILE A 437 -0.58 13.62 21.03
CA ILE A 437 -1.44 12.68 20.31
C ILE A 437 -0.67 11.41 19.93
N LEU A 438 -1.14 10.28 20.41
CA LEU A 438 -0.73 8.95 19.98
C LEU A 438 -1.66 8.50 18.84
N TYR A 439 -1.08 8.10 17.73
CA TYR A 439 -1.78 7.49 16.60
C TYR A 439 -1.53 5.98 16.63
N ALA A 440 -2.58 5.20 16.81
CA ALA A 440 -2.54 3.73 16.79
C ALA A 440 -3.13 3.22 15.48
N PHE A 441 -2.42 2.31 14.84
CA PHE A 441 -2.79 1.75 13.53
C PHE A 441 -3.24 0.31 13.70
N ILE A 442 -4.46 0.00 13.26
CA ILE A 442 -4.93 -1.39 13.22
C ILE A 442 -4.17 -2.16 12.13
N GLN A 443 -3.74 -3.39 12.40
CA GLN A 443 -2.91 -4.17 11.48
C GLN A 443 -3.58 -4.43 10.14
N THR A 444 -4.85 -4.81 10.18
CA THR A 444 -5.71 -5.02 9.00
C THR A 444 -7.08 -4.39 9.21
N SER A 445 -7.95 -4.42 8.21
CA SER A 445 -9.31 -3.90 8.33
C SER A 445 -10.07 -4.60 9.48
N LEU A 446 -10.87 -3.85 10.21
CA LEU A 446 -11.81 -4.40 11.19
C LEU A 446 -12.87 -5.27 10.49
N ASP A 447 -13.36 -6.32 11.16
CA ASP A 447 -14.49 -7.11 10.69
C ASP A 447 -15.80 -6.44 11.11
N ASN A 448 -16.12 -5.34 10.49
CA ASN A 448 -17.27 -4.50 10.79
C ASN A 448 -18.12 -4.25 9.51
N PRO A 449 -19.32 -4.82 9.38
CA PRO A 449 -20.02 -5.63 10.40
C PRO A 449 -19.34 -6.98 10.63
N ASP A 450 -19.42 -7.44 11.88
CA ASP A 450 -18.84 -8.68 12.33
C ASP A 450 -19.41 -9.92 11.60
N SER A 451 -18.56 -10.86 11.24
CA SER A 451 -18.96 -12.12 10.62
C SER A 451 -18.08 -13.29 11.06
N PRO A 452 -18.66 -14.51 11.23
CA PRO A 452 -17.89 -15.69 11.64
C PRO A 452 -16.76 -16.10 10.70
N THR A 453 -16.72 -15.55 9.49
CA THR A 453 -15.72 -15.87 8.44
C THR A 453 -14.74 -14.74 8.19
N ASP A 454 -14.79 -13.68 8.98
CA ASP A 454 -14.04 -12.41 8.78
C ASP A 454 -14.26 -11.82 7.37
N ALA A 455 -15.44 -11.99 6.78
CA ALA A 455 -15.69 -11.66 5.38
C ALA A 455 -15.45 -10.17 5.10
N THR A 456 -15.90 -9.28 6.01
CA THR A 456 -15.72 -7.84 5.85
C THR A 456 -14.25 -7.46 5.90
N SER A 457 -13.53 -7.93 6.91
CA SER A 457 -12.13 -7.55 7.09
C SER A 457 -11.21 -8.09 5.98
N LYS A 458 -11.55 -9.26 5.42
CA LYS A 458 -10.81 -9.86 4.29
C LYS A 458 -11.02 -9.10 2.98
N ALA A 459 -12.19 -8.50 2.79
CA ALA A 459 -12.56 -7.80 1.55
C ALA A 459 -12.27 -6.29 1.58
N SER A 460 -12.34 -5.66 2.76
CA SER A 460 -12.20 -4.21 2.90
C SER A 460 -10.77 -3.72 2.65
N PRO A 461 -10.57 -2.65 1.89
CA PRO A 461 -9.27 -1.98 1.77
C PRO A 461 -9.00 -1.00 2.93
N TRP A 462 -9.95 -0.81 3.86
CA TRP A 462 -9.90 0.25 4.85
C TRP A 462 -9.41 -0.24 6.20
N CYS A 463 -8.20 0.17 6.57
CA CYS A 463 -7.75 0.13 7.97
C CYS A 463 -8.14 1.42 8.68
N ARG A 464 -8.07 1.44 10.01
CA ARG A 464 -8.29 2.65 10.81
C ARG A 464 -7.01 3.11 11.48
N ILE A 465 -6.86 4.43 11.57
CA ILE A 465 -5.91 5.10 12.45
C ILE A 465 -6.72 5.73 13.56
N LEU A 466 -6.44 5.37 14.80
CA LEU A 466 -7.02 5.96 16.00
C LEU A 466 -6.09 7.06 16.52
N ALA A 467 -6.59 8.25 16.75
CA ALA A 467 -5.88 9.34 17.41
C ALA A 467 -6.34 9.47 18.87
N PHE A 468 -5.42 9.21 19.79
CA PHE A 468 -5.66 9.20 21.24
C PHE A 468 -4.83 10.31 21.90
N ASN A 469 -5.48 11.20 22.64
CA ASN A 469 -4.79 12.24 23.39
C ASN A 469 -4.22 11.66 24.69
N THR A 470 -2.91 11.66 24.81
CA THR A 470 -2.17 11.06 25.94
C THR A 470 -2.28 11.86 27.23
N VAL A 471 -2.73 13.12 27.18
CA VAL A 471 -2.95 13.99 28.36
C VAL A 471 -4.39 13.85 28.85
N THR A 472 -5.37 14.06 27.96
CA THR A 472 -6.80 14.00 28.33
C THR A 472 -7.35 12.58 28.41
N LYS A 473 -6.61 11.59 27.90
CA LYS A 473 -6.99 10.16 27.86
C LYS A 473 -8.27 9.91 27.05
N GLN A 474 -8.46 10.68 26.01
CA GLN A 474 -9.64 10.62 25.15
C GLN A 474 -9.25 10.34 23.69
N VAL A 475 -10.11 9.63 22.98
CA VAL A 475 -10.02 9.53 21.52
C VAL A 475 -10.45 10.86 20.91
N VAL A 476 -9.59 11.44 20.07
CA VAL A 476 -9.81 12.75 19.44
C VAL A 476 -9.97 12.66 17.92
N GLY A 477 -9.72 11.50 17.35
CA GLY A 477 -9.89 11.29 15.92
C GLY A 477 -9.84 9.82 15.50
N GLU A 478 -10.45 9.54 14.36
CA GLU A 478 -10.32 8.31 13.62
C GLU A 478 -10.22 8.64 12.13
N TYR A 479 -9.34 7.95 11.41
CA TYR A 479 -9.10 8.20 9.99
C TYR A 479 -9.05 6.89 9.20
N LEU A 480 -9.52 6.93 7.94
CA LEU A 480 -9.38 5.80 7.03
C LEU A 480 -7.99 5.78 6.40
N TYR A 481 -7.34 4.65 6.52
CA TYR A 481 -6.08 4.32 5.87
C TYR A 481 -6.34 3.31 4.74
N PRO A 482 -6.02 3.63 3.48
CA PRO A 482 -6.27 2.73 2.36
C PRO A 482 -5.14 1.70 2.22
N MET A 483 -5.48 0.41 2.31
CA MET A 483 -4.60 -0.71 2.00
C MET A 483 -4.81 -1.10 0.53
N PHE A 484 -4.29 -0.32 -0.42
CA PHE A 484 -4.60 -0.48 -1.85
C PHE A 484 -4.19 -1.81 -2.47
N GLU A 485 -3.17 -2.43 -1.90
CA GLU A 485 -2.56 -3.61 -2.50
C GLU A 485 -2.99 -4.90 -1.81
N LYS A 486 -4.09 -4.87 -1.06
CA LYS A 486 -4.57 -6.01 -0.29
C LYS A 486 -4.90 -7.25 -1.16
N ALA A 487 -5.43 -7.05 -2.35
CA ALA A 487 -5.75 -8.13 -3.28
C ALA A 487 -4.50 -8.62 -4.03
N GLY A 488 -3.59 -9.28 -3.32
CA GLY A 488 -2.44 -9.98 -3.90
C GLY A 488 -1.07 -9.39 -3.60
N SER A 489 -0.93 -8.50 -2.58
CA SER A 489 0.36 -7.94 -2.20
C SER A 489 0.54 -7.74 -0.70
N CYS A 490 0.62 -6.50 -0.21
CA CYS A 490 0.66 -6.23 1.22
C CYS A 490 -0.70 -6.49 1.85
N ASP A 491 -0.73 -7.24 2.94
CA ASP A 491 -1.95 -7.57 3.65
C ASP A 491 -2.01 -7.00 5.07
N LYS A 492 -0.92 -6.38 5.53
CA LYS A 492 -0.80 -5.86 6.91
C LYS A 492 0.15 -4.67 7.02
N ILE A 493 -0.13 -3.84 8.04
CA ILE A 493 0.78 -2.82 8.53
C ILE A 493 1.85 -3.51 9.39
N GLY A 494 3.09 -3.03 9.39
CA GLY A 494 4.15 -3.53 10.25
C GLY A 494 4.50 -2.54 11.36
N ASP A 495 4.74 -1.26 11.07
CA ASP A 495 4.99 -0.23 12.09
C ASP A 495 4.81 1.17 11.48
N ALA A 496 4.86 2.22 12.33
CA ALA A 496 4.71 3.60 11.92
C ALA A 496 5.56 4.56 12.76
N VAL A 497 6.04 5.64 12.14
CA VAL A 497 6.78 6.71 12.83
C VAL A 497 6.34 8.09 12.35
N SER A 498 6.22 9.06 13.26
CA SER A 498 5.88 10.42 12.92
C SER A 498 7.02 11.16 12.21
N LEU A 499 6.66 11.91 11.18
CA LEU A 499 7.54 12.85 10.48
C LEU A 499 7.30 14.30 10.92
N GLY A 500 6.25 14.52 11.71
CA GLY A 500 5.75 15.83 12.10
C GLY A 500 4.72 16.41 11.12
N GLY A 501 3.90 17.37 11.57
CA GLY A 501 2.90 18.05 10.75
C GLY A 501 1.77 17.15 10.24
N GLY A 502 1.44 16.10 10.98
CA GLY A 502 0.42 15.09 10.59
C GLY A 502 0.89 14.13 9.51
N LYS A 503 2.19 14.02 9.28
CA LYS A 503 2.79 13.07 8.34
C LYS A 503 3.45 11.90 9.08
N PHE A 504 3.38 10.72 8.47
CA PHE A 504 3.98 9.50 9.04
C PHE A 504 4.62 8.67 7.94
N PHE A 505 5.69 7.96 8.28
CA PHE A 505 6.06 6.75 7.55
C PHE A 505 5.31 5.57 8.15
N VAL A 506 4.77 4.73 7.28
CA VAL A 506 4.07 3.50 7.64
C VAL A 506 4.65 2.34 6.84
N VAL A 507 5.03 1.28 7.51
CA VAL A 507 5.46 0.03 6.89
C VAL A 507 4.23 -0.78 6.51
N GLU A 508 4.13 -1.17 5.24
CA GLU A 508 3.22 -2.24 4.79
C GLU A 508 4.04 -3.44 4.31
N ARG A 509 3.61 -4.63 4.66
CA ARG A 509 4.34 -5.86 4.39
C ARG A 509 3.48 -7.06 4.03
N ASP A 510 4.11 -8.03 3.39
CA ASP A 510 3.75 -9.44 3.36
C ASP A 510 4.77 -10.25 4.18
N ASP A 511 4.64 -11.59 4.18
CA ASP A 511 5.57 -12.50 4.84
C ASP A 511 6.60 -13.11 3.84
N ALA A 512 6.60 -12.69 2.58
CA ALA A 512 7.55 -13.16 1.56
C ALA A 512 8.94 -12.55 1.77
N THR A 513 9.96 -13.19 1.20
CA THR A 513 11.36 -12.72 1.22
C THR A 513 11.92 -12.55 -0.19
N GLY A 514 13.04 -11.84 -0.32
CA GLY A 514 13.71 -11.57 -1.58
C GLY A 514 13.05 -10.44 -2.40
N LEU A 515 13.42 -10.35 -3.68
CA LEU A 515 12.94 -9.28 -4.57
C LEU A 515 11.45 -9.37 -4.93
N ALA A 516 10.82 -10.52 -4.71
CA ALA A 516 9.38 -10.66 -4.93
C ALA A 516 8.54 -10.23 -3.71
N ALA A 517 9.18 -10.01 -2.57
CA ALA A 517 8.51 -9.58 -1.36
C ALA A 517 7.93 -8.18 -1.51
N ARG A 518 6.76 -7.98 -0.92
CA ARG A 518 6.03 -6.71 -1.00
C ARG A 518 6.13 -6.00 0.34
N LYS A 519 7.23 -5.29 0.52
CA LYS A 519 7.57 -4.55 1.73
C LYS A 519 7.86 -3.11 1.34
N TYR A 520 6.99 -2.22 1.79
CA TYR A 520 7.05 -0.81 1.42
C TYR A 520 7.03 0.07 2.65
N VAL A 521 7.70 1.21 2.56
CA VAL A 521 7.44 2.35 3.43
C VAL A 521 6.60 3.35 2.65
N PHE A 522 5.42 3.67 3.16
CA PHE A 522 4.56 4.72 2.62
C PHE A 522 4.67 5.97 3.47
N GLU A 523 4.71 7.13 2.84
CA GLU A 523 4.40 8.38 3.50
C GLU A 523 2.90 8.63 3.46
N ILE A 524 2.31 8.88 4.61
CA ILE A 524 0.92 9.32 4.70
C ILE A 524 0.83 10.73 5.26
N ASN A 525 -0.28 11.41 4.94
CA ASN A 525 -0.58 12.74 5.46
C ASN A 525 -2.04 12.79 5.90
N LEU A 526 -2.26 13.13 7.16
CA LEU A 526 -3.60 13.32 7.74
C LEU A 526 -4.25 14.63 7.30
N LYS A 527 -3.47 15.60 6.79
CA LYS A 527 -4.02 16.89 6.37
C LYS A 527 -5.06 16.73 5.27
N GLY A 528 -6.27 17.14 5.57
CA GLY A 528 -7.42 17.03 4.66
C GLY A 528 -8.14 15.66 4.70
N ALA A 529 -7.68 14.70 5.50
CA ALA A 529 -8.43 13.49 5.80
C ALA A 529 -9.64 13.81 6.70
N THR A 530 -10.72 13.07 6.51
CA THR A 530 -11.94 13.24 7.30
C THR A 530 -11.80 12.55 8.64
N ASN A 531 -12.01 13.28 9.75
CA ASN A 531 -12.15 12.67 11.06
C ASN A 531 -13.50 11.97 11.16
N LEU A 532 -13.51 10.64 11.25
CA LEU A 532 -14.71 9.81 11.26
C LEU A 532 -15.61 10.06 12.47
N LEU A 533 -15.05 10.52 13.61
CA LEU A 533 -15.85 10.88 14.78
C LEU A 533 -16.86 11.99 14.46
N ASN A 534 -16.49 12.89 13.54
CA ASN A 534 -17.35 14.00 13.10
C ASN A 534 -18.20 13.65 11.87
N ALA A 535 -17.98 12.48 11.28
CA ALA A 535 -18.61 12.08 10.03
C ALA A 535 -19.64 10.94 10.19
N ALA A 536 -19.90 10.48 11.39
CA ALA A 536 -20.79 9.35 11.66
C ALA A 536 -22.20 9.53 11.04
N ALA A 537 -22.71 10.75 11.02
CA ALA A 537 -24.03 11.07 10.42
C ALA A 537 -24.05 10.97 8.89
N LEU A 538 -22.89 10.92 8.22
CA LEU A 538 -22.78 10.73 6.77
C LEU A 538 -22.91 9.28 6.35
N LEU A 539 -22.72 8.34 7.28
CA LEU A 539 -22.74 6.91 7.00
C LEU A 539 -24.17 6.46 6.68
N PRO A 540 -24.43 5.87 5.50
CA PRO A 540 -25.75 5.38 5.16
C PRO A 540 -26.24 4.32 6.15
N GLN A 541 -27.55 4.26 6.39
CA GLN A 541 -28.16 3.30 7.32
C GLN A 541 -27.76 1.86 6.93
N GLY A 542 -27.32 1.09 7.92
CA GLY A 542 -26.90 -0.30 7.73
C GLY A 542 -25.52 -0.49 7.07
N ARG A 543 -24.77 0.58 6.82
CA ARG A 543 -23.41 0.51 6.29
C ARG A 543 -22.38 0.79 7.40
N THR A 544 -21.17 0.32 7.17
CA THR A 544 -19.99 0.63 8.00
C THR A 544 -18.89 1.20 7.13
N TRP A 545 -17.92 1.89 7.71
CA TRP A 545 -16.82 2.48 6.94
C TRP A 545 -16.03 1.41 6.18
N GLU A 546 -15.90 0.21 6.73
CA GLU A 546 -15.19 -0.93 6.14
C GLU A 546 -15.88 -1.47 4.89
N THR A 547 -17.20 -1.26 4.76
CA THR A 547 -17.99 -1.74 3.60
C THR A 547 -18.12 -0.71 2.47
N MET A 548 -17.62 0.52 2.67
CA MET A 548 -17.73 1.58 1.67
C MET A 548 -16.67 1.45 0.58
N THR A 549 -17.06 1.68 -0.65
CA THR A 549 -16.11 1.80 -1.78
C THR A 549 -15.47 3.19 -1.82
N PHE A 550 -14.38 3.35 -2.56
CA PHE A 550 -13.75 4.65 -2.80
C PHE A 550 -14.73 5.67 -3.42
N ALA A 551 -15.56 5.22 -4.35
CA ALA A 551 -16.55 6.08 -5.01
C ALA A 551 -17.66 6.54 -4.05
N GLU A 552 -18.17 5.65 -3.20
CA GLU A 552 -19.19 5.98 -2.19
C GLU A 552 -18.64 6.98 -1.16
N LEU A 553 -17.41 6.77 -0.66
CA LEU A 553 -16.77 7.73 0.25
C LEU A 553 -16.59 9.10 -0.40
N ALA A 554 -16.13 9.14 -1.66
CA ALA A 554 -15.98 10.39 -2.39
C ALA A 554 -17.32 11.12 -2.58
N ALA A 555 -18.41 10.40 -2.86
CA ALA A 555 -19.76 10.95 -2.98
C ALA A 555 -20.27 11.57 -1.67
N LEU A 556 -19.87 11.01 -0.52
CA LEU A 556 -20.15 11.52 0.81
C LEU A 556 -19.22 12.68 1.23
N GLY A 557 -18.20 13.02 0.42
CA GLY A 557 -17.17 13.99 0.77
C GLY A 557 -16.18 13.48 1.84
N VAL A 558 -16.18 12.17 2.13
CA VAL A 558 -15.26 11.53 3.09
C VAL A 558 -13.94 11.24 2.40
N ARG A 559 -12.85 11.69 2.99
CA ARG A 559 -11.49 11.55 2.46
C ARG A 559 -10.65 10.68 3.39
N SER A 560 -10.02 9.66 2.83
CA SER A 560 -8.97 8.91 3.52
C SER A 560 -7.69 9.75 3.60
N VAL A 561 -6.71 9.25 4.35
CA VAL A 561 -5.36 9.83 4.37
C VAL A 561 -4.75 9.82 2.96
N LYS A 562 -3.97 10.85 2.63
CA LYS A 562 -3.11 10.81 1.44
C LYS A 562 -1.99 9.81 1.68
N LYS A 563 -1.67 9.00 0.68
CA LYS A 563 -0.68 7.93 0.78
C LYS A 563 0.21 7.95 -0.45
N THR A 564 1.53 7.94 -0.25
CA THR A 564 2.53 7.95 -1.32
C THR A 564 3.62 6.93 -0.99
N LYS A 565 4.01 6.12 -1.96
CA LYS A 565 5.10 5.15 -1.80
C LYS A 565 6.43 5.88 -1.67
N ALA A 566 7.11 5.74 -0.53
CA ALA A 566 8.40 6.37 -0.26
C ALA A 566 9.57 5.43 -0.60
N VAL A 567 9.51 4.16 -0.16
CA VAL A 567 10.57 3.17 -0.39
C VAL A 567 9.97 1.80 -0.68
N TYR A 568 10.56 1.10 -1.64
CA TYR A 568 10.41 -0.35 -1.82
C TYR A 568 11.63 -1.02 -1.17
N LEU A 569 11.45 -1.60 0.00
CA LEU A 569 12.54 -2.11 0.85
C LEU A 569 13.39 -3.20 0.17
N PRO A 570 12.82 -4.21 -0.53
CA PRO A 570 13.63 -5.17 -1.27
C PRO A 570 14.47 -4.52 -2.38
N GLY A 571 13.95 -3.48 -3.03
CA GLY A 571 14.66 -2.77 -4.10
C GLY A 571 15.89 -1.99 -3.63
N VAL A 572 15.96 -1.66 -2.35
CA VAL A 572 17.14 -1.01 -1.74
C VAL A 572 18.04 -1.99 -0.97
N GLY A 573 17.78 -3.30 -1.09
CA GLY A 573 18.60 -4.34 -0.47
C GLY A 573 18.13 -4.79 0.92
N TYR A 574 16.96 -4.34 1.40
CA TYR A 574 16.35 -4.80 2.65
C TYR A 574 15.15 -5.71 2.37
N GLY A 575 15.40 -6.86 1.70
CA GLY A 575 14.36 -7.78 1.27
C GLY A 575 14.51 -9.22 1.76
N ASN A 576 15.64 -9.57 2.37
CA ASN A 576 15.90 -10.92 2.87
C ASN A 576 15.41 -11.12 4.32
N VAL A 577 14.33 -10.45 4.66
CA VAL A 577 13.62 -10.54 5.94
C VAL A 577 12.16 -10.84 5.67
N ASP A 578 11.52 -11.60 6.54
CA ASP A 578 10.11 -11.97 6.39
C ASP A 578 9.17 -10.90 6.94
N LYS A 579 9.39 -10.40 8.12
CA LYS A 579 8.53 -9.42 8.81
C LYS A 579 9.30 -8.15 9.12
N VAL A 580 8.87 -7.01 8.59
CA VAL A 580 9.40 -5.68 8.96
C VAL A 580 8.41 -5.05 9.92
N GLU A 581 8.75 -5.01 11.20
CA GLU A 581 7.85 -4.63 12.29
C GLU A 581 8.41 -3.54 13.21
N GLY A 582 9.50 -2.88 12.82
CA GLY A 582 9.96 -1.69 13.51
C GLY A 582 10.46 -0.62 12.56
N ILE A 583 10.07 0.64 12.80
CA ILE A 583 10.58 1.81 12.08
C ILE A 583 10.82 2.98 13.02
N ALA A 584 11.98 3.60 12.93
CA ALA A 584 12.35 4.77 13.72
C ALA A 584 12.98 5.88 12.88
N ARG A 585 12.57 7.12 13.09
CA ARG A 585 13.18 8.29 12.44
C ARG A 585 14.45 8.68 13.19
N ILE A 586 15.58 8.71 12.50
CA ILE A 586 16.86 9.19 13.06
C ILE A 586 17.00 10.70 12.83
N ASN A 587 16.75 11.15 11.62
CA ASN A 587 16.78 12.56 11.23
C ASN A 587 15.92 12.80 9.97
N ALA A 588 16.03 13.96 9.34
CA ALA A 588 15.24 14.32 8.16
C ALA A 588 15.51 13.42 6.94
N THR A 589 16.69 12.81 6.86
CA THR A 589 17.14 12.04 5.68
C THR A 589 17.33 10.55 5.94
N THR A 590 17.21 10.11 7.19
CA THR A 590 17.54 8.73 7.59
C THR A 590 16.51 8.19 8.57
N PHE A 591 16.06 6.98 8.33
CA PHE A 591 15.28 6.19 9.27
C PHE A 591 15.86 4.78 9.39
N ALA A 592 15.57 4.12 10.49
CA ALA A 592 15.93 2.73 10.73
C ALA A 592 14.70 1.84 10.57
N VAL A 593 14.91 0.62 10.11
CA VAL A 593 13.91 -0.47 10.14
C VAL A 593 14.53 -1.70 10.79
N ILE A 594 13.73 -2.48 11.50
CA ILE A 594 14.14 -3.78 12.04
C ILE A 594 13.06 -4.82 11.73
N ASN A 595 13.47 -6.07 11.60
CA ASN A 595 12.52 -7.16 11.40
C ASN A 595 12.28 -7.96 12.68
N ASP A 596 11.08 -8.47 12.83
CA ASP A 596 10.80 -9.62 13.66
C ASP A 596 11.38 -10.87 12.94
N ASN A 597 12.15 -11.65 13.68
CA ASN A 597 12.73 -12.92 13.21
C ASN A 597 12.09 -14.14 13.90
N ASP A 598 10.91 -13.95 14.52
CA ASP A 598 10.20 -15.00 15.30
C ASP A 598 11.15 -15.75 16.27
N PHE A 599 12.14 -15.11 16.86
CA PHE A 599 13.19 -15.72 17.70
C PHE A 599 13.97 -16.85 17.01
N GLY A 600 13.85 -16.99 15.70
CA GLY A 600 14.30 -18.16 14.95
C GLY A 600 13.35 -19.35 15.05
N VAL A 601 12.15 -19.17 15.57
CA VAL A 601 11.11 -20.21 15.77
C VAL A 601 10.07 -20.21 14.65
N GLY A 602 10.08 -19.20 13.78
CA GLY A 602 9.11 -19.04 12.69
C GLY A 602 9.06 -20.22 11.71
N GLY A 603 7.85 -20.60 11.28
CA GLY A 603 7.60 -21.76 10.42
C GLY A 603 7.80 -23.10 11.13
N SER A 604 7.87 -23.11 12.45
CA SER A 604 8.16 -24.29 13.27
C SER A 604 6.94 -25.19 13.40
N ILE A 605 7.15 -26.50 13.35
CA ILE A 605 6.13 -27.51 13.54
C ILE A 605 6.33 -28.16 14.90
N LEU A 606 5.27 -28.20 15.72
CA LEU A 606 5.26 -28.95 16.95
C LEU A 606 5.31 -30.46 16.61
N PRO A 607 6.25 -31.26 17.22
CA PRO A 607 6.29 -32.70 17.02
C PRO A 607 4.97 -33.40 17.40
N SER A 608 4.66 -34.49 16.76
CA SER A 608 3.47 -35.30 17.06
C SER A 608 3.90 -36.73 17.45
N PRO A 609 3.75 -37.13 18.72
CA PRO A 609 3.23 -36.36 19.85
C PRO A 609 4.18 -35.26 20.34
N PRO A 610 3.67 -34.22 21.00
CA PRO A 610 4.49 -33.16 21.59
C PRO A 610 5.50 -33.73 22.60
N ASN A 611 6.73 -33.23 22.59
CA ASN A 611 7.84 -33.77 23.37
C ASN A 611 8.75 -32.69 23.99
N GLY A 612 8.29 -31.48 24.11
CA GLY A 612 9.04 -30.36 24.67
C GLY A 612 10.02 -29.69 23.70
N SER A 613 10.07 -30.14 22.44
CA SER A 613 10.93 -29.56 21.41
C SER A 613 10.12 -28.80 20.35
N ILE A 614 10.83 -27.98 19.59
CA ILE A 614 10.31 -27.18 18.48
C ILE A 614 11.38 -27.04 17.40
N THR A 615 11.02 -26.79 16.16
CA THR A 615 12.00 -26.47 15.12
C THR A 615 12.56 -25.07 15.35
N ILE A 616 13.89 -24.92 15.40
CA ILE A 616 14.58 -23.64 15.53
C ILE A 616 15.49 -23.43 14.33
N ASN A 617 15.34 -22.29 13.64
CA ASN A 617 16.25 -21.82 12.62
C ASN A 617 17.32 -20.93 13.27
N THR A 618 18.48 -21.47 13.54
CA THR A 618 19.59 -20.75 14.19
C THR A 618 20.24 -19.69 13.30
N ALA A 619 19.91 -19.66 12.01
CA ALA A 619 20.41 -18.67 11.05
C ALA A 619 19.46 -17.44 10.89
N ALA A 620 18.30 -17.45 11.53
CA ALA A 620 17.35 -16.34 11.51
C ALA A 620 17.78 -15.25 12.51
N ASP A 621 18.72 -14.41 12.10
CA ASP A 621 19.14 -13.26 12.90
C ASP A 621 18.32 -12.00 12.54
N PRO A 622 17.97 -11.13 13.52
CA PRO A 622 17.37 -9.83 13.22
C PRO A 622 18.35 -8.96 12.42
N ILE A 623 17.80 -8.20 11.51
CA ILE A 623 18.55 -7.25 10.67
C ILE A 623 18.01 -5.85 10.90
N LEU A 624 18.89 -4.92 11.30
CA LEU A 624 18.57 -3.50 11.35
C LEU A 624 19.09 -2.84 10.08
N GLY A 625 18.18 -2.23 9.31
CA GLY A 625 18.49 -1.48 8.09
C GLY A 625 18.45 0.02 8.36
N LEU A 626 19.51 0.73 8.03
CA LEU A 626 19.50 2.20 7.95
C LEU A 626 19.18 2.60 6.53
N ILE A 627 18.04 3.24 6.34
CA ILE A 627 17.56 3.73 5.03
C ILE A 627 17.82 5.23 4.98
N SER A 628 18.59 5.67 4.00
CA SER A 628 18.93 7.08 3.80
C SER A 628 18.49 7.59 2.44
N PHE A 629 18.14 8.87 2.37
CA PHE A 629 17.82 9.58 1.14
C PHE A 629 18.94 10.61 0.85
N ASP A 630 19.34 10.72 -0.42
CA ASP A 630 20.21 11.80 -0.86
C ASP A 630 19.37 13.08 -0.99
N ILE A 631 19.39 13.92 0.03
CA ILE A 631 18.75 15.24 -0.04
C ILE A 631 19.83 16.29 -0.24
N PRO A 632 19.60 17.30 -1.13
CA PRO A 632 20.45 18.48 -1.17
C PRO A 632 20.55 19.11 0.22
N SER A 633 21.77 19.39 0.66
CA SER A 633 22.03 20.01 1.97
C SER A 633 21.22 21.31 2.12
N GLY A 634 20.36 21.39 3.14
CA GLY A 634 19.64 22.60 3.51
C GLY A 634 18.12 22.50 3.51
N LEU A 635 17.51 21.39 3.11
CA LEU A 635 16.06 21.19 3.23
C LEU A 635 15.73 20.33 4.45
N ASP A 636 15.12 20.90 5.44
CA ASP A 636 14.49 20.14 6.51
C ASP A 636 13.08 19.68 6.13
N ALA A 637 12.41 18.95 7.02
CA ALA A 637 11.07 18.40 6.73
C ALA A 637 10.00 19.51 6.55
N SER A 638 10.19 20.71 7.09
CA SER A 638 9.27 21.85 6.97
C SER A 638 9.42 22.59 5.64
N ASP A 639 10.62 22.59 5.06
CA ASP A 639 10.89 23.24 3.78
C ASP A 639 10.36 22.44 2.59
N ARG A 640 10.09 21.15 2.77
CA ARG A 640 9.54 20.27 1.72
C ARG A 640 8.11 20.63 1.33
N ASP A 641 7.30 21.09 2.27
CA ASP A 641 5.93 21.52 1.98
C ASP A 641 5.91 22.82 1.16
N ASN A 642 6.94 23.67 1.31
CA ASN A 642 7.09 24.90 0.54
C ASN A 642 7.69 24.63 -0.85
N ALA A 643 8.62 23.69 -0.99
CA ALA A 643 9.22 23.31 -2.27
C ALA A 643 8.24 22.57 -3.20
N ALA A 644 7.36 21.75 -2.64
CA ALA A 644 6.28 21.10 -3.41
C ALA A 644 5.23 22.10 -3.94
N GLY A 645 5.12 23.28 -3.31
CA GLY A 645 4.24 24.36 -3.76
C GLY A 645 4.86 25.29 -4.82
N THR A 646 6.17 25.25 -5.03
CA THR A 646 6.89 26.20 -5.91
C THR A 646 7.38 25.59 -7.22
N GLY A 647 6.88 24.42 -7.63
CA GLY A 647 7.04 23.89 -8.99
C GLY A 647 8.45 23.99 -9.57
N ALA A 648 9.46 23.50 -8.86
CA ALA A 648 10.79 23.35 -9.45
C ALA A 648 10.76 22.14 -10.40
N ASN A 649 10.46 22.39 -11.67
CA ASN A 649 10.56 21.43 -12.76
C ASN A 649 12.03 21.02 -12.94
N ILE A 650 12.39 19.82 -12.51
CA ILE A 650 13.63 19.19 -12.99
C ILE A 650 13.25 18.47 -14.28
N LYS A 651 13.75 19.01 -15.40
CA LYS A 651 13.73 18.29 -16.68
C LYS A 651 14.58 17.02 -16.54
N ILE A 652 14.00 15.88 -16.87
CA ILE A 652 14.75 14.67 -17.24
C ILE A 652 15.11 14.77 -18.71
#